data_8c0000cf632ef08c4397c3177542007f
#
_entry.id   8c0000cf632ef08c4397c3177542007f
#
_cell.length_a   1.000
_cell.length_b   1.000
_cell.length_c   1.000
_cell.angle_alpha   90.00
_cell.angle_beta   90.00
_cell.angle_gamma   90.00
#
_symmetry.space_group_name_H-M   'P 1'
#
loop_
_entity.id
_entity.type
_entity.pdbx_description
1 polymer ?
#
loop_
_entity_poly.entity_id
_entity_poly.type
_entity_poly.pdbx_seq_one_letter_code
_entity_poly.pdbx_strand_id
1 'polypeptide(L)'
;MNNIQNIYNKVSSSSKVLMLSALLCASSSVLAQEQVLKGRIVNSQGDPIPGAVVNVAEESRIALTDKDGYFTLKKVNPSDEICVASLGYKNAQEKVTTFDGTYVIKMEDAVDEYEHMAPVPFAEQKKKILTDSRSVVSGEELQKHPVTILQNAFTSTLNGVQTYEWSSEPGWSESFLFIRGIRTTNQSARSPLIIVDNVERDLSFLDAYPIESITVLKDAAASAIYGMRGANGVIMVTTKRGTAGKTKIDFTQEVGFQTLANKMEIQNSYNMAMTRNQVRYLSGMDPMYTQEQIDNYKYVCDGGTFADDDIRKYQYFNTSWADQLYRSSAPQYRTNLQLSGGNQRARYYVSFSYLRQEGMWNTEGTEMNDGYSTQHVLNRWNLRSNIDIDVSKYLNVSVDLGGRIDNISQPTEGVFNLVTFGVIEANPMAPTHNPDGSIYSSSTANNPVRYLGGSGLDKNRRRNLYSTINAKYDLSPVLKGLGLFGTISFDAYETFESTQTANMDSWNYDYDNLKVTDVSQFTYTKYTTKAALSNPSAKQREYYYNLNMYGGVSYKNSFGKHNVDARAFARYYRNEITGSESANRYLAYNFAGTYDYANKYIASVNFSRMGCDNFSPDDRWGTFWGASAGWVLSEESWMKKLGFVDFLKLRASYGEAGQSSTGSGRYPYQSIYGKATGYGFGYNATNIPGYAESKAGDRKSVV
;
A
#
# COMPACT_ATOMS: atom_id res chain seq x y z
N MET A 1 -43.34 -27.27 7.00
CA MET A 1 -42.73 -26.82 5.72
C MET A 1 -43.11 -25.39 5.32
N ASN A 2 -44.33 -24.93 5.61
CA ASN A 2 -44.75 -23.55 5.19
C ASN A 2 -44.10 -22.38 5.94
N ASN A 3 -43.51 -22.58 7.12
CA ASN A 3 -42.83 -21.48 7.86
C ASN A 3 -41.42 -21.21 7.40
N ILE A 4 -40.75 -22.16 6.78
CA ILE A 4 -39.37 -21.98 6.26
C ILE A 4 -39.39 -21.23 4.93
N GLN A 5 -40.41 -21.45 4.10
CA GLN A 5 -40.59 -20.78 2.81
C GLN A 5 -40.91 -19.28 2.95
N ASN A 6 -41.58 -18.89 4.03
CA ASN A 6 -41.90 -17.48 4.31
C ASN A 6 -40.71 -16.69 4.87
N ILE A 7 -39.72 -17.34 5.49
CA ILE A 7 -38.46 -16.72 5.94
C ILE A 7 -37.50 -16.53 4.75
N TYR A 8 -37.51 -17.51 3.82
CA TYR A 8 -36.62 -17.48 2.64
C TYR A 8 -36.97 -16.34 1.66
N ASN A 9 -38.19 -15.91 1.58
CA ASN A 9 -38.63 -14.83 0.67
C ASN A 9 -38.49 -13.41 1.23
N LYS A 10 -38.12 -13.24 2.51
CA LYS A 10 -37.95 -11.94 3.16
C LYS A 10 -36.47 -11.51 3.33
N VAL A 11 -35.53 -12.36 2.92
CA VAL A 11 -34.11 -12.12 3.10
C VAL A 11 -33.50 -11.65 1.77
N SER A 12 -32.69 -10.60 1.80
CA SER A 12 -32.00 -10.04 0.61
C SER A 12 -31.10 -11.07 -0.05
N SER A 13 -30.82 -10.91 -1.34
CA SER A 13 -30.02 -11.85 -2.16
C SER A 13 -28.63 -12.17 -1.56
N SER A 14 -28.02 -11.22 -0.86
CA SER A 14 -26.70 -11.39 -0.20
C SER A 14 -26.76 -12.32 1.02
N SER A 15 -27.84 -12.31 1.77
CA SER A 15 -28.02 -13.20 2.94
C SER A 15 -28.37 -14.64 2.56
N LYS A 16 -28.89 -14.86 1.34
CA LYS A 16 -29.19 -16.21 0.81
C LYS A 16 -27.91 -16.99 0.50
N VAL A 17 -26.85 -16.31 0.07
CA VAL A 17 -25.56 -16.94 -0.19
C VAL A 17 -24.85 -17.32 1.11
N LEU A 18 -24.99 -16.51 2.17
CA LEU A 18 -24.43 -16.82 3.50
C LEU A 18 -25.14 -17.99 4.18
N MET A 19 -26.46 -18.12 4.02
CA MET A 19 -27.21 -19.29 4.55
C MET A 19 -26.87 -20.58 3.80
N LEU A 20 -26.60 -20.53 2.51
CA LEU A 20 -26.22 -21.72 1.74
C LEU A 20 -24.83 -22.22 2.11
N SER A 21 -23.89 -21.29 2.40
CA SER A 21 -22.53 -21.66 2.85
C SER A 21 -22.53 -22.21 4.27
N ALA A 22 -23.37 -21.69 5.17
CA ALA A 22 -23.51 -22.21 6.54
C ALA A 22 -24.16 -23.59 6.59
N LEU A 23 -25.09 -23.92 5.67
CA LEU A 23 -25.67 -25.25 5.58
C LEU A 23 -24.75 -26.31 4.95
N LEU A 24 -23.80 -25.90 4.10
CA LEU A 24 -22.80 -26.81 3.54
C LEU A 24 -21.67 -27.14 4.53
N CYS A 25 -21.43 -26.30 5.56
CA CYS A 25 -20.46 -26.60 6.62
C CYS A 25 -21.03 -27.48 7.76
N ALA A 26 -22.35 -27.70 7.83
CA ALA A 26 -23.00 -28.43 8.94
C ALA A 26 -23.23 -29.92 8.70
N SER A 27 -22.74 -30.49 7.61
CA SER A 27 -23.03 -31.91 7.25
C SER A 27 -21.81 -32.77 7.01
N SER A 28 -20.80 -32.73 7.91
CA SER A 28 -19.80 -33.80 7.98
C SER A 28 -19.15 -33.92 9.36
N SER A 29 -19.93 -34.12 10.43
CA SER A 29 -19.40 -34.79 11.62
C SER A 29 -19.48 -36.30 11.40
N VAL A 30 -18.60 -36.83 10.55
CA VAL A 30 -18.23 -38.23 10.61
C VAL A 30 -17.45 -38.41 11.92
N LEU A 31 -17.91 -39.22 12.83
CA LEU A 31 -17.16 -39.72 13.98
C LEU A 31 -15.91 -40.43 13.46
N ALA A 32 -14.83 -39.68 13.29
CA ALA A 32 -13.56 -40.21 12.88
C ALA A 32 -12.95 -41.00 14.06
N GLN A 33 -12.75 -42.29 13.87
CA GLN A 33 -12.08 -43.14 14.82
C GLN A 33 -10.60 -42.72 14.89
N GLU A 34 -10.15 -42.18 16.04
CA GLU A 34 -8.78 -41.76 16.27
C GLU A 34 -7.81 -42.92 16.01
N GLN A 35 -6.90 -42.80 15.06
CA GLN A 35 -5.97 -43.84 14.68
C GLN A 35 -4.50 -43.48 15.01
N VAL A 36 -3.65 -44.47 15.05
CA VAL A 36 -2.18 -44.31 15.24
C VAL A 36 -1.51 -44.37 13.89
N LEU A 37 -0.86 -43.26 13.51
CA LEU A 37 -0.08 -43.17 12.30
C LEU A 37 1.37 -43.56 12.57
N LYS A 38 1.90 -44.51 11.83
CA LYS A 38 3.32 -44.91 11.82
C LYS A 38 3.94 -44.49 10.49
N GLY A 39 5.11 -43.88 10.54
CA GLY A 39 5.80 -43.47 9.34
C GLY A 39 7.30 -43.43 9.50
N ARG A 40 7.99 -43.19 8.37
CA ARG A 40 9.42 -43.01 8.29
C ARG A 40 9.77 -41.77 7.51
N ILE A 41 10.64 -40.93 8.05
CA ILE A 41 11.14 -39.73 7.39
C ILE A 41 12.51 -40.07 6.77
N VAL A 42 12.64 -39.77 5.48
CA VAL A 42 13.88 -40.03 4.73
C VAL A 42 14.25 -38.77 3.90
N ASN A 43 15.53 -38.64 3.57
CA ASN A 43 16.01 -37.61 2.65
C ASN A 43 15.69 -37.96 1.17
N SER A 44 16.11 -37.12 0.25
CA SER A 44 15.95 -37.33 -1.19
C SER A 44 16.65 -38.60 -1.72
N GLN A 45 17.68 -39.08 -1.01
CA GLN A 45 18.45 -40.29 -1.34
C GLN A 45 17.89 -41.55 -0.68
N GLY A 46 16.93 -41.42 0.25
CA GLY A 46 16.30 -42.54 0.97
C GLY A 46 16.94 -42.88 2.33
N ASP A 47 17.93 -42.06 2.78
CA ASP A 47 18.54 -42.22 4.09
C ASP A 47 17.62 -41.71 5.20
N PRO A 48 17.61 -42.33 6.38
CA PRO A 48 16.77 -41.92 7.48
C PRO A 48 17.18 -40.57 8.05
N ILE A 49 16.18 -39.75 8.46
CA ILE A 49 16.39 -38.48 9.14
C ILE A 49 16.01 -38.64 10.62
N PRO A 50 16.99 -38.76 11.53
CA PRO A 50 16.73 -38.85 12.97
C PRO A 50 16.42 -37.47 13.58
N GLY A 51 15.57 -37.43 14.62
CA GLY A 51 15.24 -36.20 15.34
C GLY A 51 14.35 -35.22 14.57
N ALA A 52 13.75 -35.61 13.45
CA ALA A 52 12.76 -34.82 12.77
C ALA A 52 11.50 -34.70 13.63
N VAL A 53 10.96 -33.47 13.69
CA VAL A 53 9.71 -33.15 14.40
C VAL A 53 8.56 -33.41 13.44
N VAL A 54 7.62 -34.25 13.86
CA VAL A 54 6.40 -34.55 13.10
C VAL A 54 5.21 -34.10 13.93
N ASN A 55 4.40 -33.21 13.42
CA ASN A 55 3.21 -32.70 14.10
C ASN A 55 1.99 -32.68 13.17
N VAL A 56 0.79 -32.70 13.74
CA VAL A 56 -0.44 -32.41 13.00
C VAL A 56 -0.62 -30.91 12.95
N ALA A 57 -0.93 -30.38 11.77
CA ALA A 57 -1.20 -28.95 11.58
C ALA A 57 -2.29 -28.48 12.57
N GLU A 58 -2.07 -27.31 13.18
CA GLU A 58 -2.97 -26.64 14.13
C GLU A 58 -3.18 -27.34 15.49
N GLU A 59 -2.48 -28.44 15.79
CA GLU A 59 -2.62 -29.13 17.08
C GLU A 59 -1.27 -29.38 17.77
N SER A 60 -1.27 -29.46 19.11
CA SER A 60 -0.07 -29.67 19.94
C SER A 60 0.43 -31.12 19.96
N ARG A 61 0.10 -31.97 18.99
CA ARG A 61 0.51 -33.36 18.88
C ARG A 61 1.82 -33.47 18.14
N ILE A 62 2.88 -33.88 18.81
CA ILE A 62 4.24 -33.92 18.29
C ILE A 62 4.82 -35.30 18.50
N ALA A 63 5.54 -35.82 17.52
CA ALA A 63 6.40 -36.96 17.59
C ALA A 63 7.81 -36.65 17.05
N LEU A 64 8.82 -37.27 17.57
CA LEU A 64 10.20 -37.21 17.03
C LEU A 64 10.54 -38.51 16.34
N THR A 65 11.31 -38.44 15.26
CA THR A 65 11.84 -39.63 14.59
C THR A 65 13.00 -40.23 15.39
N ASP A 66 13.05 -41.55 15.41
CA ASP A 66 14.16 -42.31 16.01
C ASP A 66 15.41 -42.28 15.12
N LYS A 67 16.46 -43.03 15.51
CA LYS A 67 17.73 -43.14 14.77
C LYS A 67 17.59 -43.71 13.37
N ASP A 68 16.54 -44.48 13.11
CA ASP A 68 16.23 -45.12 11.82
C ASP A 68 15.16 -44.35 11.04
N GLY A 69 14.79 -43.13 11.52
CA GLY A 69 13.86 -42.24 10.88
C GLY A 69 12.38 -42.54 11.13
N TYR A 70 12.04 -43.51 12.01
CA TYR A 70 10.66 -43.87 12.28
C TYR A 70 10.00 -42.97 13.32
N PHE A 71 8.72 -42.69 13.12
CA PHE A 71 7.89 -41.98 14.08
C PHE A 71 6.55 -42.69 14.32
N THR A 72 5.93 -42.38 15.44
CA THR A 72 4.59 -42.86 15.80
C THR A 72 3.77 -41.67 16.34
N LEU A 73 2.74 -41.29 15.62
CA LEU A 73 1.84 -40.20 16.00
C LEU A 73 0.46 -40.76 16.36
N LYS A 74 -0.03 -40.46 17.56
CA LYS A 74 -1.32 -40.96 18.07
C LYS A 74 -2.41 -39.97 17.83
N LYS A 75 -3.66 -40.48 17.70
CA LYS A 75 -4.88 -39.67 17.54
C LYS A 75 -4.90 -38.87 16.25
N VAL A 76 -4.50 -39.47 15.14
CA VAL A 76 -4.56 -38.85 13.81
C VAL A 76 -5.86 -39.24 13.12
N ASN A 77 -6.50 -38.31 12.49
CA ASN A 77 -7.74 -38.50 11.75
C ASN A 77 -7.44 -38.64 10.23
N PRO A 78 -8.32 -39.30 9.48
CA PRO A 78 -8.27 -39.24 8.01
C PRO A 78 -8.46 -37.79 7.57
N SER A 79 -7.59 -37.31 6.67
CA SER A 79 -7.53 -35.93 6.18
C SER A 79 -6.76 -34.93 7.05
N ASP A 80 -6.22 -35.35 8.22
CA ASP A 80 -5.30 -34.50 8.97
C ASP A 80 -4.06 -34.20 8.09
N GLU A 81 -3.53 -32.99 8.21
CA GLU A 81 -2.32 -32.57 7.54
C GLU A 81 -1.12 -32.71 8.49
N ILE A 82 -0.13 -33.49 8.07
CA ILE A 82 1.09 -33.70 8.84
C ILE A 82 2.14 -32.73 8.34
N CYS A 83 2.73 -32.01 9.27
CA CYS A 83 3.89 -31.16 9.04
C CYS A 83 5.14 -31.85 9.61
N VAL A 84 6.20 -31.90 8.80
CA VAL A 84 7.49 -32.44 9.20
C VAL A 84 8.54 -31.35 9.10
N ALA A 85 9.30 -31.15 10.18
CA ALA A 85 10.40 -30.20 10.23
C ALA A 85 11.68 -30.90 10.73
N SER A 86 12.79 -30.65 10.08
CA SER A 86 14.11 -31.13 10.50
C SER A 86 15.20 -30.14 10.09
N LEU A 87 16.20 -29.96 10.93
CA LEU A 87 17.33 -29.09 10.62
C LEU A 87 18.06 -29.57 9.35
N GLY A 88 18.26 -28.68 8.39
CA GLY A 88 18.89 -28.99 7.10
C GLY A 88 17.96 -29.51 6.02
N TYR A 89 16.64 -29.58 6.28
CA TYR A 89 15.63 -30.02 5.32
C TYR A 89 14.51 -28.99 5.18
N LYS A 90 13.86 -28.96 4.00
CA LYS A 90 12.64 -28.20 3.81
C LYS A 90 11.51 -28.82 4.59
N ASN A 91 10.67 -28.01 5.22
CA ASN A 91 9.45 -28.50 5.85
C ASN A 91 8.58 -29.23 4.81
N ALA A 92 8.14 -30.43 5.14
CA ALA A 92 7.23 -31.23 4.32
C ALA A 92 5.83 -31.18 4.93
N GLN A 93 4.81 -31.06 4.08
CA GLN A 93 3.40 -31.13 4.47
C GLN A 93 2.72 -32.19 3.62
N GLU A 94 2.01 -33.11 4.26
CA GLU A 94 1.33 -34.21 3.56
C GLU A 94 0.01 -34.56 4.25
N LYS A 95 -1.06 -34.76 3.47
CA LYS A 95 -2.37 -35.18 3.99
C LYS A 95 -2.39 -36.68 4.23
N VAL A 96 -2.92 -37.06 5.38
CA VAL A 96 -3.11 -38.48 5.73
C VAL A 96 -4.25 -39.08 4.91
N THR A 97 -3.90 -40.01 4.01
CA THR A 97 -4.91 -40.64 3.12
C THR A 97 -5.19 -42.10 3.51
N THR A 98 -4.22 -42.77 4.13
CA THR A 98 -4.34 -44.19 4.53
C THR A 98 -3.64 -44.44 5.86
N PHE A 99 -4.03 -45.50 6.58
CA PHE A 99 -3.41 -45.94 7.83
C PHE A 99 -2.79 -47.34 7.69
N ASP A 100 -2.86 -47.92 6.50
CA ASP A 100 -2.37 -49.24 6.22
C ASP A 100 -0.90 -49.18 5.81
N GLY A 101 -0.01 -49.55 6.74
CA GLY A 101 1.42 -49.60 6.49
C GLY A 101 2.24 -48.46 7.12
N THR A 102 3.49 -48.34 6.68
CA THR A 102 4.43 -47.32 7.12
C THR A 102 4.39 -46.15 6.12
N TYR A 103 3.99 -44.97 6.58
CA TYR A 103 3.99 -43.76 5.80
C TYR A 103 5.41 -43.28 5.54
N VAL A 104 5.84 -43.13 4.30
CA VAL A 104 7.20 -42.67 3.99
C VAL A 104 7.14 -41.26 3.45
N ILE A 105 7.63 -40.31 4.24
CA ILE A 105 7.70 -38.90 3.86
C ILE A 105 9.14 -38.58 3.45
N LYS A 106 9.31 -38.10 2.21
CA LYS A 106 10.61 -37.67 1.71
C LYS A 106 10.78 -36.19 1.93
N MET A 107 11.82 -35.80 2.66
CA MET A 107 12.22 -34.42 2.83
C MET A 107 13.27 -34.04 1.78
N GLU A 108 13.10 -32.89 1.18
CA GLU A 108 14.13 -32.29 0.33
C GLU A 108 15.13 -31.54 1.21
N ASP A 109 16.41 -31.62 0.84
CA ASP A 109 17.45 -30.86 1.51
C ASP A 109 17.07 -29.37 1.50
N ALA A 110 17.18 -28.70 2.63
CA ALA A 110 17.04 -27.26 2.68
C ALA A 110 18.14 -26.67 1.80
N VAL A 111 17.75 -25.99 0.75
CA VAL A 111 18.72 -25.18 0.01
C VAL A 111 19.23 -24.15 1.01
N ASP A 112 20.56 -24.11 1.19
CA ASP A 112 21.21 -23.12 2.04
C ASP A 112 20.63 -21.73 1.69
N GLU A 113 20.00 -21.06 2.65
CA GLU A 113 19.37 -19.75 2.45
C GLU A 113 20.31 -18.76 1.77
N TYR A 114 21.61 -18.92 1.99
CA TYR A 114 22.64 -18.08 1.43
C TYR A 114 23.03 -18.42 -0.03
N GLU A 115 22.67 -19.59 -0.52
CA GLU A 115 22.83 -20.00 -1.93
C GLU A 115 21.66 -19.53 -2.81
N HIS A 116 20.52 -19.07 -2.21
CA HIS A 116 19.42 -18.50 -2.96
C HIS A 116 19.85 -17.25 -3.74
N MET A 117 19.30 -17.12 -4.93
CA MET A 117 19.42 -15.91 -5.74
C MET A 117 18.60 -14.77 -5.11
N ALA A 118 19.15 -13.60 -5.08
CA ALA A 118 18.47 -12.38 -4.63
C ALA A 118 18.53 -11.31 -5.73
N PRO A 119 17.46 -10.53 -5.90
CA PRO A 119 17.45 -9.44 -6.86
C PRO A 119 18.52 -8.40 -6.52
N VAL A 120 19.31 -8.04 -7.52
CA VAL A 120 20.20 -6.89 -7.51
C VAL A 120 19.82 -5.97 -8.68
N PRO A 121 20.23 -4.70 -8.69
CA PRO A 121 19.93 -3.82 -9.80
C PRO A 121 20.32 -4.46 -11.14
N PHE A 122 19.32 -4.65 -12.02
CA PHE A 122 19.45 -5.21 -13.38
C PHE A 122 19.98 -6.65 -13.47
N ALA A 123 19.97 -7.43 -12.37
CA ALA A 123 20.34 -8.84 -12.36
C ALA A 123 19.90 -9.58 -11.09
N GLU A 124 20.44 -10.79 -10.92
CA GLU A 124 20.32 -11.59 -9.72
C GLU A 124 21.69 -12.12 -9.28
N GLN A 125 21.93 -12.18 -7.98
CA GLN A 125 23.14 -12.73 -7.38
C GLN A 125 22.83 -13.58 -6.15
N LYS A 126 23.70 -14.53 -5.81
CA LYS A 126 23.55 -15.32 -4.58
C LYS A 126 23.59 -14.42 -3.35
N LYS A 127 22.71 -14.65 -2.37
CA LYS A 127 22.73 -13.92 -1.09
C LYS A 127 24.08 -13.96 -0.40
N LYS A 128 24.81 -15.05 -0.53
CA LYS A 128 26.14 -15.29 0.04
C LYS A 128 27.16 -14.22 -0.37
N ILE A 129 27.12 -13.79 -1.65
CA ILE A 129 28.10 -12.84 -2.20
C ILE A 129 27.66 -11.36 -2.13
N LEU A 130 26.47 -11.07 -1.60
CA LEU A 130 26.03 -9.67 -1.46
C LEU A 130 26.79 -8.94 -0.36
N THR A 131 27.34 -7.77 -0.66
CA THR A 131 28.20 -7.00 0.25
C THR A 131 27.58 -5.67 0.70
N ASP A 132 26.51 -5.24 0.06
CA ASP A 132 25.76 -4.02 0.38
C ASP A 132 24.72 -4.23 1.50
N SER A 133 24.12 -3.12 1.97
CA SER A 133 23.08 -3.13 2.99
C SER A 133 21.69 -3.19 2.35
N ARG A 134 21.03 -4.34 2.47
CA ARG A 134 19.68 -4.54 1.96
C ARG A 134 18.81 -5.35 2.92
N SER A 135 17.49 -5.29 2.74
CA SER A 135 16.51 -6.22 3.30
C SER A 135 15.60 -6.73 2.20
N VAL A 136 15.15 -7.97 2.36
CA VAL A 136 14.25 -8.62 1.41
C VAL A 136 13.05 -9.16 2.18
N VAL A 137 11.85 -8.96 1.63
CA VAL A 137 10.60 -9.53 2.13
C VAL A 137 9.91 -10.24 0.98
N SER A 138 9.34 -11.42 1.24
CA SER A 138 8.59 -12.17 0.23
C SER A 138 7.21 -11.57 -0.01
N GLY A 139 6.64 -11.80 -1.20
CA GLY A 139 5.26 -11.42 -1.50
C GLY A 139 4.24 -12.13 -0.61
N GLU A 140 4.52 -13.34 -0.16
CA GLU A 140 3.66 -14.09 0.76
C GLU A 140 3.52 -13.39 2.12
N GLU A 141 4.61 -12.81 2.64
CA GLU A 141 4.56 -12.04 3.89
C GLU A 141 3.70 -10.77 3.74
N LEU A 142 3.79 -10.10 2.59
CA LEU A 142 2.97 -8.93 2.30
C LEU A 142 1.47 -9.26 2.19
N GLN A 143 1.13 -10.44 1.68
CA GLN A 143 -0.26 -10.89 1.52
C GLN A 143 -0.95 -11.17 2.87
N LYS A 144 -0.21 -11.37 3.96
CA LYS A 144 -0.78 -11.51 5.32
C LYS A 144 -1.44 -10.21 5.82
N HIS A 145 -1.14 -9.07 5.17
CA HIS A 145 -1.72 -7.78 5.49
C HIS A 145 -2.85 -7.44 4.51
N PRO A 146 -4.12 -7.43 4.94
CA PRO A 146 -5.27 -7.22 4.05
C PRO A 146 -5.47 -5.73 3.70
N VAL A 147 -4.37 -5.02 3.38
CA VAL A 147 -4.40 -3.61 3.01
C VAL A 147 -4.91 -3.39 1.60
N THR A 148 -5.52 -2.24 1.34
CA THR A 148 -6.00 -1.87 0.01
C THR A 148 -4.95 -1.17 -0.84
N ILE A 149 -3.94 -0.58 -0.22
CA ILE A 149 -2.80 0.07 -0.85
C ILE A 149 -1.51 -0.60 -0.36
N LEU A 150 -0.69 -1.04 -1.30
CA LEU A 150 0.49 -1.85 -1.04
C LEU A 150 1.48 -1.22 -0.04
N GLN A 151 1.68 0.11 -0.12
CA GLN A 151 2.59 0.83 0.79
C GLN A 151 2.25 0.64 2.27
N ASN A 152 0.95 0.47 2.58
CA ASN A 152 0.49 0.30 3.96
C ASN A 152 0.89 -1.06 4.55
N ALA A 153 1.13 -2.08 3.70
CA ALA A 153 1.70 -3.36 4.12
C ALA A 153 3.17 -3.26 4.55
N PHE A 154 3.87 -2.16 4.23
CA PHE A 154 5.29 -2.02 4.54
C PHE A 154 5.55 -1.67 6.01
N THR A 155 4.52 -1.19 6.70
CA THR A 155 4.59 -0.93 8.15
C THR A 155 4.97 -2.22 8.87
N SER A 156 6.09 -2.21 9.58
CA SER A 156 6.64 -3.34 10.34
C SER A 156 7.14 -4.54 9.51
N THR A 157 6.94 -4.59 8.19
CA THR A 157 7.41 -5.70 7.35
C THR A 157 8.77 -5.44 6.70
N LEU A 158 9.04 -4.19 6.30
CA LEU A 158 10.29 -3.82 5.63
C LEU A 158 11.30 -3.21 6.60
N ASN A 159 12.31 -3.97 6.98
CA ASN A 159 13.36 -3.50 7.89
C ASN A 159 14.08 -2.27 7.36
N GLY A 160 14.02 -1.15 8.12
CA GLY A 160 14.65 0.12 7.79
C GLY A 160 13.81 1.04 6.91
N VAL A 161 12.56 0.67 6.63
CA VAL A 161 11.56 1.54 6.01
C VAL A 161 10.64 2.06 7.09
N GLN A 162 10.41 3.35 7.11
CA GLN A 162 9.42 4.04 7.93
C GLN A 162 8.26 4.45 7.03
N THR A 163 7.06 4.28 7.53
CA THR A 163 5.82 4.64 6.81
C THR A 163 5.06 5.69 7.61
N TYR A 164 4.43 6.60 6.91
CA TYR A 164 3.52 7.58 7.48
C TYR A 164 2.26 7.65 6.62
N GLU A 165 1.14 7.18 7.15
CA GLU A 165 -0.17 7.24 6.51
C GLU A 165 -0.84 8.58 6.84
N TRP A 166 -1.24 9.33 5.81
CA TRP A 166 -1.90 10.62 5.97
C TRP A 166 -3.42 10.48 6.13
N SER A 167 -4.01 9.51 5.45
CA SER A 167 -5.46 9.29 5.41
C SER A 167 -5.74 7.80 5.32
N SER A 168 -6.86 7.36 5.89
CA SER A 168 -7.35 5.97 5.77
C SER A 168 -8.55 5.86 4.80
N GLU A 169 -8.76 6.86 3.95
CA GLU A 169 -9.85 6.88 2.99
C GLU A 169 -9.66 5.86 1.87
N PRO A 170 -10.76 5.21 1.41
CA PRO A 170 -10.70 4.30 0.27
C PRO A 170 -10.08 4.92 -0.97
N GLY A 171 -8.94 4.39 -1.40
CA GLY A 171 -8.23 4.87 -2.59
C GLY A 171 -7.33 6.09 -2.40
N TRP A 172 -7.26 6.69 -1.20
CA TRP A 172 -6.43 7.85 -0.88
C TRP A 172 -5.48 7.62 0.31
N SER A 173 -5.41 6.41 0.83
CA SER A 173 -4.65 6.05 2.03
C SER A 173 -3.20 5.68 1.74
N GLU A 174 -2.54 6.31 0.76
CA GLU A 174 -1.15 6.03 0.43
C GLU A 174 -0.20 6.49 1.55
N SER A 175 0.68 5.58 2.00
CA SER A 175 1.71 5.91 2.97
C SER A 175 2.91 6.59 2.30
N PHE A 176 3.42 7.65 2.94
CA PHE A 176 4.76 8.15 2.65
C PHE A 176 5.81 7.16 3.14
N LEU A 177 6.84 6.96 2.34
CA LEU A 177 7.90 5.99 2.61
C LEU A 177 9.24 6.72 2.82
N PHE A 178 9.99 6.30 3.85
CA PHE A 178 11.32 6.82 4.15
C PHE A 178 12.26 5.66 4.48
N ILE A 179 13.45 5.63 3.88
CA ILE A 179 14.47 4.64 4.19
C ILE A 179 15.48 5.26 5.16
N ARG A 180 15.57 4.72 6.40
CA ARG A 180 16.42 5.23 7.48
C ARG A 180 16.16 6.70 7.84
N GLY A 181 14.89 7.12 7.76
CA GLY A 181 14.44 8.46 8.12
C GLY A 181 14.45 9.48 6.97
N ILE A 182 14.03 10.70 7.29
CA ILE A 182 13.96 11.83 6.37
C ILE A 182 15.35 12.45 6.25
N ARG A 183 15.91 12.50 5.05
CA ARG A 183 17.27 13.00 4.79
C ARG A 183 17.33 14.41 4.22
N THR A 184 16.19 14.97 3.82
CA THR A 184 16.12 16.30 3.20
C THR A 184 14.91 17.08 3.72
N THR A 185 15.06 18.38 3.86
CA THR A 185 13.96 19.31 4.17
C THR A 185 13.03 19.55 2.97
N ASN A 186 13.52 19.27 1.76
CA ASN A 186 12.73 19.40 0.54
C ASN A 186 11.66 18.28 0.47
N GLN A 187 10.40 18.65 0.67
CA GLN A 187 9.26 17.69 0.73
C GLN A 187 9.11 16.88 -0.56
N SER A 188 9.30 17.48 -1.72
CA SER A 188 9.16 16.80 -3.03
C SER A 188 10.32 15.83 -3.35
N ALA A 189 11.38 15.84 -2.54
CA ALA A 189 12.58 15.03 -2.74
C ALA A 189 12.78 13.94 -1.66
N ARG A 190 11.78 13.67 -0.80
CA ARG A 190 11.93 12.79 0.37
C ARG A 190 11.75 11.31 0.06
N SER A 191 10.95 10.99 -0.95
CA SER A 191 10.57 9.60 -1.24
C SER A 191 11.73 8.79 -1.81
N PRO A 192 11.83 7.49 -1.46
CA PRO A 192 12.77 6.58 -2.11
C PRO A 192 12.40 6.36 -3.58
N LEU A 193 13.36 5.93 -4.37
CA LEU A 193 13.13 5.51 -5.74
C LEU A 193 12.46 4.14 -5.76
N ILE A 194 11.39 4.00 -6.53
CA ILE A 194 10.69 2.74 -6.72
C ILE A 194 11.05 2.13 -8.06
N ILE A 195 11.47 0.88 -8.05
CA ILE A 195 11.82 0.11 -9.25
C ILE A 195 11.01 -1.18 -9.27
N VAL A 196 10.22 -1.38 -10.31
CA VAL A 196 9.43 -2.61 -10.53
C VAL A 196 9.99 -3.33 -11.75
N ASP A 197 10.51 -4.53 -11.55
CA ASP A 197 11.16 -5.34 -12.60
C ASP A 197 12.21 -4.55 -13.42
N ASN A 198 13.07 -3.82 -12.70
CA ASN A 198 14.12 -2.92 -13.22
C ASN A 198 13.63 -1.67 -13.97
N VAL A 199 12.36 -1.33 -13.90
CA VAL A 199 11.75 -0.12 -14.46
C VAL A 199 11.31 0.82 -13.34
N GLU A 200 11.58 2.12 -13.47
CA GLU A 200 11.08 3.14 -12.53
C GLU A 200 9.57 3.30 -12.69
N ARG A 201 8.82 2.99 -11.63
CA ARG A 201 7.36 2.98 -11.58
C ARG A 201 6.83 3.42 -10.23
N ASP A 202 5.55 3.78 -10.18
CA ASP A 202 4.84 4.03 -8.94
C ASP A 202 4.35 2.71 -8.32
N LEU A 203 4.44 2.57 -7.00
CA LEU A 203 3.91 1.43 -6.25
C LEU A 203 2.39 1.36 -6.25
N SER A 204 1.73 2.50 -6.39
CA SER A 204 0.27 2.56 -6.40
C SER A 204 -0.38 1.71 -7.50
N PHE A 205 0.40 1.31 -8.53
CA PHE A 205 -0.07 0.46 -9.63
C PHE A 205 -0.03 -1.04 -9.33
N LEU A 206 0.54 -1.43 -8.19
CA LEU A 206 0.72 -2.83 -7.82
C LEU A 206 -0.27 -3.28 -6.75
N ASP A 207 -0.65 -4.55 -6.85
CA ASP A 207 -1.29 -5.31 -5.79
C ASP A 207 -0.23 -6.20 -5.11
N ALA A 208 -0.51 -6.71 -3.91
CA ALA A 208 0.40 -7.61 -3.20
C ALA A 208 0.54 -8.99 -3.85
N TYR A 209 -0.52 -9.48 -4.51
CA TYR A 209 -0.59 -10.84 -5.04
C TYR A 209 0.41 -11.17 -6.14
N PRO A 210 0.67 -10.30 -7.15
CA PRO A 210 1.67 -10.56 -8.18
C PRO A 210 3.11 -10.35 -7.74
N ILE A 211 3.36 -9.96 -6.49
CA ILE A 211 4.70 -9.72 -5.98
C ILE A 211 5.37 -11.03 -5.56
N GLU A 212 6.60 -11.25 -6.04
CA GLU A 212 7.50 -12.31 -5.60
C GLU A 212 8.30 -11.87 -4.37
N SER A 213 8.92 -10.68 -4.46
CA SER A 213 9.70 -10.12 -3.36
C SER A 213 9.86 -8.61 -3.48
N ILE A 214 10.12 -7.97 -2.32
CA ILE A 214 10.54 -6.58 -2.25
C ILE A 214 11.93 -6.53 -1.62
N THR A 215 12.86 -5.84 -2.30
CA THR A 215 14.23 -5.61 -1.83
C THR A 215 14.44 -4.12 -1.59
N VAL A 216 14.87 -3.75 -0.38
CA VAL A 216 15.19 -2.37 0.00
C VAL A 216 16.70 -2.18 -0.01
N LEU A 217 17.21 -1.29 -0.87
CA LEU A 217 18.61 -0.87 -0.90
C LEU A 217 18.81 0.32 0.03
N LYS A 218 19.61 0.14 1.09
CA LYS A 218 19.67 1.08 2.23
C LYS A 218 20.93 1.93 2.26
N ASP A 219 21.95 1.60 1.47
CA ASP A 219 23.22 2.30 1.43
C ASP A 219 23.54 2.86 0.03
N ALA A 220 24.46 3.82 0.00
CA ALA A 220 24.84 4.46 -1.24
C ALA A 220 25.61 3.51 -2.17
N ALA A 221 26.33 2.51 -1.65
CA ALA A 221 27.03 1.54 -2.49
C ALA A 221 26.05 0.71 -3.35
N ALA A 222 24.89 0.36 -2.79
CA ALA A 222 23.84 -0.34 -3.53
C ALA A 222 23.07 0.60 -4.48
N SER A 223 22.82 1.85 -4.07
CA SER A 223 21.96 2.79 -4.80
C SER A 223 22.70 3.67 -5.81
N ALA A 224 24.05 3.73 -5.79
CA ALA A 224 24.87 4.56 -6.67
C ALA A 224 24.60 4.32 -8.17
N ILE A 225 24.23 3.10 -8.56
CA ILE A 225 23.88 2.76 -9.95
C ILE A 225 22.66 3.53 -10.48
N TYR A 226 21.81 4.06 -9.57
CA TYR A 226 20.66 4.90 -9.91
C TYR A 226 21.02 6.40 -9.97
N GLY A 227 22.28 6.76 -9.70
CA GLY A 227 22.82 8.11 -9.86
C GLY A 227 22.06 9.16 -9.05
N MET A 228 21.56 10.19 -9.73
CA MET A 228 20.78 11.30 -9.16
C MET A 228 19.41 10.90 -8.62
N ARG A 229 19.03 9.63 -8.63
CA ARG A 229 17.76 9.13 -8.12
C ARG A 229 17.92 8.27 -6.88
N GLY A 230 19.18 7.96 -6.49
CA GLY A 230 19.48 6.98 -5.45
C GLY A 230 19.65 7.51 -4.03
N ALA A 231 19.64 8.83 -3.79
CA ALA A 231 20.03 9.43 -2.50
C ALA A 231 19.15 8.99 -1.32
N ASN A 232 17.84 8.80 -1.51
CA ASN A 232 16.92 8.39 -0.45
C ASN A 232 16.78 6.86 -0.33
N GLY A 233 17.64 6.10 -1.01
CA GLY A 233 17.56 4.65 -1.13
C GLY A 233 16.56 4.22 -2.21
N VAL A 234 16.46 2.91 -2.40
CA VAL A 234 15.67 2.32 -3.50
C VAL A 234 14.84 1.16 -2.97
N ILE A 235 13.59 1.08 -3.38
CA ILE A 235 12.72 -0.07 -3.16
C ILE A 235 12.57 -0.77 -4.50
N MET A 236 13.09 -1.99 -4.59
CA MET A 236 12.98 -2.85 -5.77
C MET A 236 11.87 -3.87 -5.55
N VAL A 237 10.93 -3.95 -6.46
CA VAL A 237 9.84 -4.93 -6.49
C VAL A 237 10.12 -5.91 -7.63
N THR A 238 10.17 -7.18 -7.30
CA THR A 238 10.24 -8.27 -8.28
C THR A 238 8.87 -8.95 -8.33
N THR A 239 8.33 -9.15 -9.52
CA THR A 239 7.02 -9.77 -9.69
C THR A 239 7.13 -11.23 -10.09
N LYS A 240 6.11 -12.01 -9.73
CA LYS A 240 6.01 -13.44 -10.03
C LYS A 240 6.09 -13.71 -11.54
N ARG A 241 6.77 -14.79 -11.90
CA ARG A 241 6.88 -15.28 -13.28
C ARG A 241 6.39 -16.71 -13.39
N GLY A 242 6.07 -17.12 -14.61
CA GLY A 242 5.69 -18.50 -14.89
C GLY A 242 6.85 -19.46 -14.77
N THR A 243 6.55 -20.69 -14.37
CA THR A 243 7.49 -21.81 -14.35
C THR A 243 7.05 -22.88 -15.36
N ALA A 244 8.01 -23.61 -15.93
CA ALA A 244 7.68 -24.72 -16.79
C ALA A 244 6.97 -25.83 -16.01
N GLY A 245 5.79 -26.25 -16.46
CA GLY A 245 4.97 -27.23 -15.79
C GLY A 245 3.50 -27.11 -16.15
N LYS A 246 2.67 -27.93 -15.51
CA LYS A 246 1.21 -27.84 -15.64
C LYS A 246 0.72 -26.49 -15.12
N THR A 247 -0.35 -25.99 -15.71
CA THR A 247 -0.99 -24.78 -15.24
C THR A 247 -1.45 -24.93 -13.80
N LYS A 248 -0.96 -24.03 -12.93
CA LYS A 248 -1.41 -23.86 -11.55
C LYS A 248 -2.43 -22.73 -11.52
N ILE A 249 -3.53 -22.96 -10.83
CA ILE A 249 -4.62 -21.99 -10.64
C ILE A 249 -4.73 -21.75 -9.15
N ASP A 250 -4.53 -20.50 -8.74
CA ASP A 250 -4.70 -20.07 -7.36
C ASP A 250 -5.86 -19.07 -7.31
N PHE A 251 -6.88 -19.36 -6.52
CA PHE A 251 -8.03 -18.49 -6.30
C PHE A 251 -8.13 -18.13 -4.83
N THR A 252 -8.24 -16.82 -4.55
CA THR A 252 -8.38 -16.29 -3.19
C THR A 252 -9.58 -15.37 -3.13
N GLN A 253 -10.44 -15.57 -2.13
CA GLN A 253 -11.54 -14.69 -1.79
C GLN A 253 -11.37 -14.21 -0.35
N GLU A 254 -11.35 -12.89 -0.15
CA GLU A 254 -11.28 -12.26 1.16
C GLU A 254 -12.54 -11.43 1.42
N VAL A 255 -13.05 -11.53 2.64
CA VAL A 255 -14.12 -10.67 3.17
C VAL A 255 -13.63 -10.11 4.48
N GLY A 256 -13.59 -8.79 4.58
CA GLY A 256 -13.14 -8.08 5.77
C GLY A 256 -14.13 -7.03 6.22
N PHE A 257 -14.02 -6.66 7.49
CA PHE A 257 -14.76 -5.56 8.09
C PHE A 257 -13.75 -4.58 8.69
N GLN A 258 -13.78 -3.33 8.22
CA GLN A 258 -12.94 -2.27 8.73
C GLN A 258 -13.65 -1.59 9.91
N THR A 259 -12.88 -1.19 10.91
CA THR A 259 -13.33 -0.39 12.04
C THR A 259 -12.37 0.77 12.26
N LEU A 260 -12.83 1.85 12.89
CA LEU A 260 -11.94 2.93 13.28
C LEU A 260 -10.99 2.46 14.39
N ALA A 261 -9.68 2.58 14.15
CA ALA A 261 -8.66 2.26 15.16
C ALA A 261 -8.73 3.23 16.35
N ASN A 262 -8.95 4.51 16.05
CA ASN A 262 -9.15 5.56 17.05
C ASN A 262 -10.35 6.40 16.62
N LYS A 263 -11.31 6.57 17.53
CA LYS A 263 -12.40 7.50 17.39
C LYS A 263 -12.03 8.79 18.11
N MET A 264 -12.16 9.93 17.45
CA MET A 264 -11.90 11.21 18.08
C MET A 264 -12.90 11.43 19.22
N GLU A 265 -12.41 11.61 20.42
CA GLU A 265 -13.20 12.08 21.56
C GLU A 265 -13.26 13.61 21.48
N ILE A 266 -14.47 14.13 21.32
CA ILE A 266 -14.74 15.56 21.26
C ILE A 266 -15.32 16.01 22.58
N GLN A 267 -15.07 17.27 22.93
CA GLN A 267 -15.63 17.88 24.12
C GLN A 267 -17.17 17.78 24.08
N ASN A 268 -17.76 17.28 25.17
CA ASN A 268 -19.22 17.25 25.34
C ASN A 268 -19.77 18.65 25.67
N SER A 269 -21.10 18.82 25.63
CA SER A 269 -21.75 20.10 25.83
C SER A 269 -21.53 20.70 27.21
N TYR A 270 -21.47 19.88 28.28
CA TYR A 270 -21.14 20.32 29.62
C TYR A 270 -19.74 20.94 29.71
N ASN A 271 -18.73 20.21 29.19
CA ASN A 271 -17.35 20.70 29.18
C ASN A 271 -17.22 21.95 28.31
N MET A 272 -17.95 22.04 27.21
CA MET A 272 -17.97 23.23 26.35
C MET A 272 -18.56 24.43 27.10
N ALA A 273 -19.69 24.28 27.83
CA ALA A 273 -20.28 25.34 28.64
C ALA A 273 -19.30 25.84 29.71
N MET A 274 -18.67 24.92 30.44
CA MET A 274 -17.65 25.24 31.44
C MET A 274 -16.45 25.98 30.82
N THR A 275 -15.94 25.49 29.70
CA THR A 275 -14.81 26.11 29.02
C THR A 275 -15.15 27.53 28.53
N ARG A 276 -16.34 27.74 27.93
CA ARG A 276 -16.79 29.05 27.50
C ARG A 276 -16.91 30.03 28.66
N ASN A 277 -17.48 29.63 29.80
CA ASN A 277 -17.52 30.44 31.00
C ASN A 277 -16.14 30.76 31.54
N GLN A 278 -15.22 29.81 31.56
CA GLN A 278 -13.86 30.02 31.99
C GLN A 278 -13.11 31.03 31.09
N VAL A 279 -13.25 30.89 29.77
CA VAL A 279 -12.64 31.83 28.80
C VAL A 279 -13.19 33.26 29.03
N ARG A 280 -14.50 33.43 29.23
CA ARG A 280 -15.10 34.73 29.52
C ARG A 280 -14.60 35.31 30.84
N TYR A 281 -14.53 34.49 31.89
CA TYR A 281 -13.96 34.90 33.18
C TYR A 281 -12.52 35.42 33.03
N LEU A 282 -11.67 34.65 32.31
CA LEU A 282 -10.29 35.07 32.05
C LEU A 282 -10.18 36.33 31.19
N SER A 283 -11.22 36.64 30.42
CA SER A 283 -11.33 37.88 29.61
C SER A 283 -12.00 39.02 30.35
N GLY A 284 -12.35 38.87 31.64
CA GLY A 284 -13.03 39.88 32.44
C GLY A 284 -14.50 40.12 32.04
N MET A 285 -15.13 39.11 31.44
CA MET A 285 -16.53 39.18 31.01
C MET A 285 -17.42 38.34 31.93
N ASP A 286 -18.70 38.64 32.00
CA ASP A 286 -19.69 37.86 32.72
C ASP A 286 -19.83 36.44 32.11
N PRO A 287 -20.17 35.44 32.93
CA PRO A 287 -20.43 34.07 32.45
C PRO A 287 -21.50 34.06 31.36
N MET A 288 -21.30 33.22 30.35
CA MET A 288 -22.25 32.99 29.26
C MET A 288 -23.42 32.11 29.68
N TYR A 289 -23.14 31.14 30.53
CA TYR A 289 -24.12 30.15 31.02
C TYR A 289 -24.28 30.28 32.52
N THR A 290 -25.53 30.27 33.00
CA THR A 290 -25.86 30.19 34.42
C THR A 290 -25.54 28.84 35.00
N GLN A 291 -25.50 28.70 36.33
CA GLN A 291 -25.29 27.44 36.98
C GLN A 291 -26.39 26.42 36.64
N GLU A 292 -27.64 26.84 36.60
CA GLU A 292 -28.77 26.01 36.16
C GLU A 292 -28.61 25.46 34.74
N GLN A 293 -28.16 26.31 33.80
CA GLN A 293 -27.89 25.86 32.43
C GLN A 293 -26.75 24.85 32.38
N ILE A 294 -25.69 25.05 33.18
CA ILE A 294 -24.57 24.11 33.29
C ILE A 294 -25.06 22.76 33.87
N ASP A 295 -25.89 22.79 34.90
CA ASP A 295 -26.47 21.60 35.53
C ASP A 295 -27.37 20.83 34.56
N ASN A 296 -28.15 21.51 33.72
CA ASN A 296 -28.96 20.90 32.67
C ASN A 296 -28.08 20.23 31.59
N TYR A 297 -27.00 20.88 31.15
CA TYR A 297 -26.04 20.26 30.22
C TYR A 297 -25.37 19.04 30.86
N LYS A 298 -25.01 19.13 32.15
CA LYS A 298 -24.46 18.00 32.88
C LYS A 298 -25.42 16.82 32.93
N TYR A 299 -26.71 17.10 33.23
CA TYR A 299 -27.76 16.09 33.28
C TYR A 299 -27.88 15.32 31.95
N VAL A 300 -27.89 16.03 30.80
CA VAL A 300 -27.95 15.40 29.48
C VAL A 300 -26.66 14.64 29.15
N CYS A 301 -25.50 15.15 29.55
CA CYS A 301 -24.22 14.45 29.35
C CYS A 301 -24.11 13.17 30.17
N ASP A 302 -24.71 13.13 31.35
CA ASP A 302 -24.77 11.96 32.23
C ASP A 302 -25.85 10.93 31.75
N GLY A 303 -26.48 11.15 30.60
CA GLY A 303 -27.50 10.27 30.00
C GLY A 303 -28.94 10.56 30.44
N GLY A 304 -29.16 11.69 31.13
CA GLY A 304 -30.50 12.14 31.50
C GLY A 304 -31.29 12.62 30.27
N THR A 305 -32.61 12.42 30.32
CA THR A 305 -33.54 12.89 29.28
C THR A 305 -34.68 13.65 29.93
N PHE A 306 -35.06 14.79 29.34
CA PHE A 306 -36.25 15.54 29.73
C PHE A 306 -37.49 14.92 29.12
N ALA A 307 -38.65 15.12 29.76
CA ALA A 307 -39.94 14.66 29.25
C ALA A 307 -40.28 15.35 27.90
N ASP A 308 -41.18 14.73 27.10
CA ASP A 308 -41.49 15.21 25.76
C ASP A 308 -42.19 16.58 25.76
N ASP A 309 -42.86 16.91 26.83
CA ASP A 309 -43.54 18.17 27.09
C ASP A 309 -42.65 19.21 27.81
N ASP A 310 -41.43 18.83 28.19
CA ASP A 310 -40.47 19.73 28.82
C ASP A 310 -39.63 20.46 27.76
N ILE A 311 -39.73 21.81 27.78
CA ILE A 311 -39.02 22.65 26.83
C ILE A 311 -37.51 22.43 26.87
N ARG A 312 -36.94 22.02 28.01
CA ARG A 312 -35.52 21.76 28.17
C ARG A 312 -35.01 20.66 27.27
N LYS A 313 -35.88 19.73 26.86
CA LYS A 313 -35.55 18.71 25.86
C LYS A 313 -35.08 19.33 24.53
N TYR A 314 -35.54 20.49 24.21
CA TYR A 314 -35.26 21.22 22.96
C TYR A 314 -34.27 22.40 23.14
N GLN A 315 -33.70 22.54 24.33
CA GLN A 315 -32.68 23.53 24.64
C GLN A 315 -31.32 22.94 24.94
N TYR A 316 -31.28 21.74 25.57
CA TYR A 316 -30.05 21.14 26.05
C TYR A 316 -29.76 19.86 25.28
N PHE A 317 -28.75 19.93 24.43
CA PHE A 317 -28.29 18.83 23.61
C PHE A 317 -26.87 18.42 24.00
N ASN A 318 -26.56 17.14 23.77
CA ASN A 318 -25.19 16.62 23.84
C ASN A 318 -24.96 15.73 22.61
N THR A 319 -24.77 16.33 21.46
CA THR A 319 -24.63 15.63 20.19
C THR A 319 -23.19 15.14 20.00
N SER A 320 -23.02 13.83 19.95
CA SER A 320 -21.77 13.22 19.51
C SER A 320 -21.74 13.18 17.98
N TRP A 321 -21.14 14.19 17.37
CA TRP A 321 -21.05 14.28 15.91
C TRP A 321 -20.24 13.13 15.29
N ALA A 322 -19.24 12.62 16.02
CA ALA A 322 -18.51 11.42 15.59
C ALA A 322 -19.43 10.19 15.48
N ASP A 323 -20.41 10.02 16.41
CA ASP A 323 -21.37 8.92 16.34
C ASP A 323 -22.40 9.10 15.21
N GLN A 324 -22.69 10.35 14.85
CA GLN A 324 -23.60 10.65 13.75
C GLN A 324 -22.94 10.40 12.38
N LEU A 325 -21.65 10.71 12.26
CA LEU A 325 -20.94 10.69 10.99
C LEU A 325 -20.26 9.37 10.68
N TYR A 326 -19.85 8.59 11.68
CA TYR A 326 -19.14 7.33 11.48
C TYR A 326 -20.03 6.13 11.77
N ARG A 327 -19.99 5.14 10.90
CA ARG A 327 -20.56 3.82 11.15
C ARG A 327 -19.56 2.95 11.94
N SER A 328 -20.08 1.92 12.63
CA SER A 328 -19.26 1.05 13.46
C SER A 328 -18.30 0.18 12.65
N SER A 329 -18.67 -0.21 11.44
CA SER A 329 -17.85 -1.03 10.54
C SER A 329 -18.18 -0.79 9.07
N ALA A 330 -17.21 -1.05 8.20
CA ALA A 330 -17.35 -0.96 6.76
C ALA A 330 -16.83 -2.23 6.07
N PRO A 331 -17.56 -2.79 5.09
CA PRO A 331 -17.14 -4.02 4.42
C PRO A 331 -16.02 -3.77 3.41
N GLN A 332 -15.17 -4.79 3.26
CA GLN A 332 -14.14 -4.88 2.23
C GLN A 332 -14.19 -6.27 1.60
N TYR A 333 -14.15 -6.33 0.27
CA TYR A 333 -14.15 -7.58 -0.48
C TYR A 333 -12.98 -7.59 -1.45
N ARG A 334 -12.22 -8.70 -1.48
CA ARG A 334 -11.17 -8.90 -2.47
C ARG A 334 -11.31 -10.28 -3.10
N THR A 335 -11.22 -10.32 -4.42
CA THR A 335 -11.15 -11.55 -5.21
C THR A 335 -9.84 -11.52 -5.99
N ASN A 336 -9.07 -12.59 -5.93
CA ASN A 336 -7.84 -12.72 -6.71
C ASN A 336 -7.82 -14.08 -7.42
N LEU A 337 -7.42 -14.07 -8.69
CA LEU A 337 -7.21 -15.25 -9.51
C LEU A 337 -5.81 -15.17 -10.12
N GLN A 338 -5.00 -16.19 -9.89
CA GLN A 338 -3.66 -16.30 -10.47
C GLN A 338 -3.56 -17.58 -11.30
N LEU A 339 -2.94 -17.48 -12.46
CA LEU A 339 -2.67 -18.56 -13.37
C LEU A 339 -1.18 -18.55 -13.69
N SER A 340 -0.50 -19.65 -13.46
CA SER A 340 0.92 -19.79 -13.80
C SER A 340 1.21 -21.15 -14.43
N GLY A 341 2.14 -21.18 -15.38
CA GLY A 341 2.47 -22.42 -16.07
C GLY A 341 3.31 -22.20 -17.30
N GLY A 342 3.39 -23.22 -18.14
CA GLY A 342 4.09 -23.13 -19.40
C GLY A 342 4.90 -24.39 -19.73
N ASN A 343 5.75 -24.26 -20.72
CA ASN A 343 6.71 -25.29 -21.10
C ASN A 343 8.13 -24.71 -21.14
N GLN A 344 9.09 -25.48 -21.62
CA GLN A 344 10.48 -25.03 -21.70
C GLN A 344 10.70 -23.83 -22.64
N ARG A 345 9.79 -23.58 -23.61
CA ARG A 345 9.91 -22.48 -24.56
C ARG A 345 9.11 -21.25 -24.19
N ALA A 346 7.97 -21.42 -23.52
CA ALA A 346 7.11 -20.32 -23.13
C ALA A 346 6.53 -20.56 -21.74
N ARG A 347 6.70 -19.59 -20.85
CA ARG A 347 6.21 -19.58 -19.49
C ARG A 347 5.36 -18.33 -19.29
N TYR A 348 4.31 -18.46 -18.52
CA TYR A 348 3.39 -17.36 -18.27
C TYR A 348 2.95 -17.31 -16.81
N TYR A 349 2.73 -16.09 -16.36
CA TYR A 349 2.03 -15.76 -15.12
C TYR A 349 0.97 -14.72 -15.45
N VAL A 350 -0.28 -14.96 -15.06
CA VAL A 350 -1.39 -14.02 -15.22
C VAL A 350 -2.09 -13.88 -13.88
N SER A 351 -2.36 -12.65 -13.47
CA SER A 351 -3.10 -12.34 -12.24
C SER A 351 -4.20 -11.34 -12.56
N PHE A 352 -5.39 -11.62 -12.05
CA PHE A 352 -6.54 -10.71 -12.06
C PHE A 352 -7.01 -10.52 -10.63
N SER A 353 -7.23 -9.27 -10.21
CA SER A 353 -7.84 -8.98 -8.91
C SER A 353 -8.94 -7.93 -9.01
N TYR A 354 -9.96 -8.12 -8.17
CA TYR A 354 -11.01 -7.15 -7.90
C TYR A 354 -11.04 -6.83 -6.42
N LEU A 355 -11.11 -5.54 -6.09
CA LEU A 355 -11.23 -5.03 -4.73
C LEU A 355 -12.41 -4.05 -4.66
N ARG A 356 -13.29 -4.26 -3.69
CA ARG A 356 -14.27 -3.26 -3.26
C ARG A 356 -14.03 -2.92 -1.80
N GLN A 357 -13.87 -1.63 -1.51
CA GLN A 357 -13.75 -1.08 -0.16
C GLN A 357 -14.77 0.02 0.02
N GLU A 358 -15.48 0.01 1.14
CA GLU A 358 -16.38 1.08 1.53
C GLU A 358 -15.78 1.90 2.68
N GLY A 359 -16.05 3.20 2.69
CA GLY A 359 -15.58 4.12 3.73
C GLY A 359 -16.40 4.01 5.01
N MET A 360 -15.92 4.67 6.05
CA MET A 360 -16.51 4.63 7.41
C MET A 360 -17.64 5.66 7.62
N TRP A 361 -18.06 6.41 6.59
CA TRP A 361 -19.13 7.38 6.73
C TRP A 361 -20.48 6.71 6.93
N ASN A 362 -21.25 7.22 7.88
CA ASN A 362 -22.65 6.83 8.09
C ASN A 362 -23.53 7.61 7.13
N THR A 363 -23.86 7.03 6.01
CA THR A 363 -24.75 7.62 5.01
C THR A 363 -26.18 7.10 5.11
N GLU A 364 -26.48 6.22 6.06
CA GLU A 364 -27.82 5.71 6.32
C GLU A 364 -28.72 6.85 6.83
N GLY A 365 -29.89 7.01 6.23
CA GLY A 365 -30.81 8.10 6.56
C GLY A 365 -30.43 9.47 6.00
N THR A 366 -29.25 9.61 5.39
CA THR A 366 -28.84 10.83 4.67
C THR A 366 -29.15 10.74 3.17
N GLU A 367 -29.65 9.60 2.71
CA GLU A 367 -30.08 9.40 1.32
C GLU A 367 -31.20 10.36 0.99
N MET A 368 -30.82 11.49 0.42
CA MET A 368 -31.80 12.43 -0.05
C MET A 368 -32.48 11.86 -1.29
N ASN A 369 -33.74 11.96 -1.32
CA ASN A 369 -34.75 11.65 -2.31
C ASN A 369 -34.39 11.62 -3.82
N ASP A 370 -33.14 11.83 -4.19
CA ASP A 370 -32.65 11.95 -5.57
C ASP A 370 -31.93 10.68 -6.06
N GLY A 371 -31.94 9.59 -5.26
CA GLY A 371 -31.46 8.25 -5.68
C GLY A 371 -29.95 8.10 -5.88
N TYR A 372 -29.13 8.99 -5.32
CA TYR A 372 -27.66 8.83 -5.32
C TYR A 372 -27.13 8.55 -3.91
N SER A 373 -25.99 7.88 -3.85
CA SER A 373 -25.29 7.59 -2.60
C SER A 373 -24.01 8.45 -2.50
N THR A 374 -23.81 9.08 -1.36
CA THR A 374 -22.59 9.81 -1.01
C THR A 374 -21.57 8.94 -0.30
N GLN A 375 -21.84 7.63 -0.14
CA GLN A 375 -20.89 6.72 0.47
C GLN A 375 -19.56 6.71 -0.29
N HIS A 376 -18.47 6.80 0.47
CA HIS A 376 -17.14 6.66 -0.09
C HIS A 376 -16.91 5.20 -0.47
N VAL A 377 -16.73 4.91 -1.74
CA VAL A 377 -16.56 3.56 -2.28
C VAL A 377 -15.43 3.53 -3.29
N LEU A 378 -14.49 2.61 -3.08
CA LEU A 378 -13.47 2.23 -4.05
C LEU A 378 -13.86 0.91 -4.71
N ASN A 379 -13.90 0.89 -6.04
CA ASN A 379 -13.88 -0.35 -6.84
C ASN A 379 -12.60 -0.33 -7.69
N ARG A 380 -11.81 -1.40 -7.57
CA ARG A 380 -10.50 -1.54 -8.23
C ARG A 380 -10.41 -2.84 -8.97
N TRP A 381 -9.92 -2.78 -10.19
CA TRP A 381 -9.57 -3.93 -11.01
C TRP A 381 -8.09 -3.86 -11.36
N ASN A 382 -7.37 -4.95 -11.15
CA ASN A 382 -5.98 -5.09 -11.60
C ASN A 382 -5.87 -6.30 -12.51
N LEU A 383 -5.07 -6.15 -13.56
CA LEU A 383 -4.64 -7.22 -14.44
C LEU A 383 -3.12 -7.16 -14.58
N ARG A 384 -2.46 -8.31 -14.51
CA ARG A 384 -1.05 -8.46 -14.82
C ARG A 384 -0.81 -9.72 -15.62
N SER A 385 0.07 -9.64 -16.63
CA SER A 385 0.53 -10.77 -17.43
C SER A 385 2.03 -10.65 -17.64
N ASN A 386 2.79 -11.65 -17.23
CA ASN A 386 4.22 -11.78 -17.47
C ASN A 386 4.45 -13.03 -18.29
N ILE A 387 5.03 -12.87 -19.48
CA ILE A 387 5.27 -13.95 -20.44
C ILE A 387 6.74 -13.98 -20.79
N ASP A 388 7.38 -15.12 -20.60
CA ASP A 388 8.79 -15.38 -20.96
C ASP A 388 8.84 -16.37 -22.12
N ILE A 389 9.54 -16.02 -23.20
CA ILE A 389 9.63 -16.81 -24.42
C ILE A 389 11.09 -17.05 -24.78
N ASP A 390 11.51 -18.30 -24.79
CA ASP A 390 12.79 -18.70 -25.36
C ASP A 390 12.64 -18.90 -26.87
N VAL A 391 12.80 -17.77 -27.62
CA VAL A 391 12.66 -17.72 -29.09
C VAL A 391 13.65 -18.65 -29.77
N SER A 392 14.87 -18.71 -29.22
CA SER A 392 15.91 -19.66 -29.61
C SER A 392 16.77 -20.01 -28.40
N LYS A 393 17.71 -20.92 -28.55
CA LYS A 393 18.70 -21.22 -27.47
C LYS A 393 19.59 -20.03 -27.07
N TYR A 394 19.57 -18.96 -27.87
CA TYR A 394 20.37 -17.73 -27.60
C TYR A 394 19.52 -16.52 -27.32
N LEU A 395 18.24 -16.49 -27.71
CA LEU A 395 17.37 -15.32 -27.58
C LEU A 395 16.20 -15.65 -26.67
N ASN A 396 16.15 -14.96 -25.52
CA ASN A 396 15.01 -14.90 -24.63
C ASN A 396 14.34 -13.52 -24.77
N VAL A 397 13.03 -13.52 -24.90
CA VAL A 397 12.19 -12.30 -24.93
C VAL A 397 11.13 -12.43 -23.85
N SER A 398 10.96 -11.40 -23.01
CA SER A 398 9.84 -11.34 -22.09
C SER A 398 8.97 -10.12 -22.36
N VAL A 399 7.66 -10.30 -22.18
CA VAL A 399 6.65 -9.27 -22.31
C VAL A 399 5.84 -9.21 -21.03
N ASP A 400 5.89 -8.05 -20.37
CA ASP A 400 5.16 -7.79 -19.14
C ASP A 400 4.10 -6.72 -19.44
N LEU A 401 2.84 -7.06 -19.19
CA LEU A 401 1.69 -6.15 -19.38
C LEU A 401 0.92 -6.06 -18.08
N GLY A 402 0.42 -4.88 -17.78
CA GLY A 402 -0.45 -4.70 -16.64
C GLY A 402 -1.34 -3.48 -16.79
N GLY A 403 -2.44 -3.52 -16.08
CA GLY A 403 -3.38 -2.41 -16.03
C GLY A 403 -4.14 -2.38 -14.72
N ARG A 404 -4.51 -1.18 -14.30
CA ARG A 404 -5.34 -0.93 -13.13
C ARG A 404 -6.40 0.10 -13.46
N ILE A 405 -7.62 -0.17 -13.00
CA ILE A 405 -8.73 0.76 -13.08
C ILE A 405 -9.27 0.94 -11.66
N ASP A 406 -9.28 2.18 -11.17
CA ASP A 406 -9.95 2.57 -9.94
C ASP A 406 -11.17 3.42 -10.28
N ASN A 407 -12.32 3.07 -9.71
CA ASN A 407 -13.48 3.93 -9.65
C ASN A 407 -13.74 4.28 -8.18
N ILE A 408 -13.56 5.56 -7.85
CA ILE A 408 -13.78 6.09 -6.51
C ILE A 408 -15.02 6.99 -6.56
N SER A 409 -15.96 6.75 -5.66
CA SER A 409 -17.13 7.61 -5.43
C SER A 409 -17.03 8.14 -4.01
N GLN A 410 -17.27 9.44 -3.81
CA GLN A 410 -17.17 10.09 -2.50
C GLN A 410 -18.08 11.31 -2.42
N PRO A 411 -18.40 11.83 -1.21
CA PRO A 411 -19.10 13.09 -1.07
C PRO A 411 -18.29 14.21 -1.74
N THR A 412 -18.97 15.22 -2.29
CA THR A 412 -18.30 16.41 -2.84
C THR A 412 -17.54 17.20 -1.75
N GLU A 413 -18.05 17.17 -0.52
CA GLU A 413 -17.32 17.71 0.62
C GLU A 413 -16.17 16.77 0.99
N GLY A 414 -14.94 17.27 0.92
CA GLY A 414 -13.74 16.50 1.19
C GLY A 414 -13.68 16.02 2.65
N VAL A 415 -13.03 14.87 2.87
CA VAL A 415 -12.86 14.28 4.22
C VAL A 415 -12.23 15.26 5.21
N PHE A 416 -11.24 16.06 4.78
CA PHE A 416 -10.65 17.06 5.65
C PHE A 416 -11.72 18.01 6.24
N ASN A 417 -12.63 18.50 5.43
CA ASN A 417 -13.71 19.37 5.88
C ASN A 417 -14.73 18.62 6.75
N LEU A 418 -15.11 17.39 6.38
CA LEU A 418 -16.02 16.56 7.18
C LEU A 418 -15.44 16.26 8.56
N VAL A 419 -14.13 15.96 8.66
CA VAL A 419 -13.48 15.72 9.95
C VAL A 419 -13.27 17.03 10.71
N THR A 420 -12.70 18.06 10.11
CA THR A 420 -12.36 19.30 10.80
C THR A 420 -13.61 20.06 11.23
N PHE A 421 -14.49 20.38 10.30
CA PHE A 421 -15.69 21.18 10.58
C PHE A 421 -16.87 20.33 11.06
N GLY A 422 -16.92 19.06 10.65
CA GLY A 422 -18.02 18.17 10.99
C GLY A 422 -17.84 17.42 12.30
N VAL A 423 -16.62 17.08 12.68
CA VAL A 423 -16.33 16.33 13.90
C VAL A 423 -15.65 17.22 14.94
N ILE A 424 -14.54 17.88 14.61
CA ILE A 424 -13.70 18.61 15.58
C ILE A 424 -14.35 19.94 15.99
N GLU A 425 -14.82 20.72 15.03
CA GLU A 425 -15.36 22.08 15.26
C GLU A 425 -16.87 22.12 15.43
N ALA A 426 -17.57 21.01 15.18
CA ALA A 426 -19.00 20.96 15.29
C ALA A 426 -19.48 21.17 16.74
N ASN A 427 -20.52 21.99 16.91
CA ASN A 427 -21.02 22.35 18.22
C ASN A 427 -21.83 21.20 18.87
N PRO A 428 -21.38 20.56 19.96
CA PRO A 428 -22.11 19.48 20.61
C PRO A 428 -23.41 19.93 21.30
N MET A 429 -23.57 21.26 21.49
CA MET A 429 -24.79 21.84 22.02
C MET A 429 -25.92 22.02 20.98
N ALA A 430 -25.62 21.73 19.69
CA ALA A 430 -26.61 21.85 18.62
C ALA A 430 -27.29 20.49 18.34
N PRO A 431 -28.59 20.47 18.02
CA PRO A 431 -29.28 19.26 17.63
C PRO A 431 -28.91 18.83 16.18
N THR A 432 -29.13 17.57 15.87
CA THR A 432 -29.04 17.04 14.48
C THR A 432 -30.29 17.42 13.67
N HIS A 433 -31.45 17.34 14.31
CA HIS A 433 -32.76 17.61 13.72
C HIS A 433 -33.56 18.57 14.60
N ASN A 434 -34.42 19.32 13.98
CA ASN A 434 -35.44 20.13 14.63
C ASN A 434 -36.55 19.24 15.22
N PRO A 435 -37.38 19.77 16.14
CA PRO A 435 -38.51 19.00 16.69
C PRO A 435 -39.52 18.49 15.65
N ASP A 436 -39.62 19.13 14.48
CA ASP A 436 -40.47 18.71 13.36
C ASP A 436 -39.83 17.64 12.47
N GLY A 437 -38.60 17.20 12.82
CA GLY A 437 -37.83 16.19 12.05
C GLY A 437 -37.03 16.78 10.89
N SER A 438 -37.11 18.09 10.62
CA SER A 438 -36.27 18.74 9.61
C SER A 438 -34.83 18.85 10.09
N ILE A 439 -33.86 18.93 9.16
CA ILE A 439 -32.44 19.05 9.50
C ILE A 439 -32.18 20.43 10.08
N TYR A 440 -31.55 20.45 11.26
CA TYR A 440 -31.07 21.66 11.89
C TYR A 440 -29.79 22.19 11.22
N SER A 441 -29.73 23.52 10.95
CA SER A 441 -28.49 24.24 10.63
C SER A 441 -28.64 25.72 10.93
N SER A 442 -27.53 26.33 11.40
CA SER A 442 -27.48 27.80 11.62
C SER A 442 -26.11 28.32 11.19
N SER A 443 -25.96 29.65 11.22
CA SER A 443 -24.69 30.34 10.95
C SER A 443 -23.57 30.02 11.97
N THR A 444 -23.96 29.60 13.18
CA THR A 444 -23.05 29.29 14.29
C THR A 444 -22.91 27.77 14.54
N ALA A 445 -23.75 26.95 13.90
CA ALA A 445 -23.75 25.52 14.05
C ALA A 445 -24.12 24.82 12.74
N ASN A 446 -23.13 24.67 11.88
CA ASN A 446 -23.29 23.87 10.66
C ASN A 446 -23.52 22.40 11.03
N ASN A 447 -24.53 21.80 10.41
CA ASN A 447 -24.83 20.40 10.61
C ASN A 447 -24.02 19.54 9.63
N PRO A 448 -23.05 18.73 10.11
CA PRO A 448 -22.19 17.95 9.24
C PRO A 448 -22.92 16.81 8.50
N VAL A 449 -24.04 16.32 9.05
CA VAL A 449 -24.89 15.32 8.36
C VAL A 449 -25.43 15.87 7.03
N ARG A 450 -25.76 17.17 7.00
CA ARG A 450 -26.17 17.86 5.79
C ARG A 450 -25.09 17.85 4.71
N TYR A 451 -23.84 18.08 5.10
CA TYR A 451 -22.72 18.03 4.15
C TYR A 451 -22.45 16.63 3.65
N LEU A 452 -22.48 15.64 4.54
CA LEU A 452 -22.24 14.24 4.18
C LEU A 452 -23.31 13.73 3.19
N GLY A 453 -24.60 13.99 3.47
CA GLY A 453 -25.70 13.47 2.66
C GLY A 453 -26.10 14.33 1.47
N GLY A 454 -25.85 15.65 1.54
CA GLY A 454 -26.48 16.63 0.64
C GLY A 454 -25.53 17.50 -0.19
N SER A 455 -24.24 17.41 -0.08
CA SER A 455 -23.30 18.26 -0.84
C SER A 455 -23.12 17.84 -2.29
N GLY A 456 -23.55 16.63 -2.64
CA GLY A 456 -23.37 16.04 -3.97
C GLY A 456 -22.36 14.92 -4.00
N LEU A 457 -21.82 14.61 -5.17
CA LEU A 457 -21.07 13.42 -5.45
C LEU A 457 -19.88 13.70 -6.36
N ASP A 458 -18.68 13.30 -5.91
CA ASP A 458 -17.49 13.22 -6.74
C ASP A 458 -17.23 11.80 -7.18
N LYS A 459 -16.95 11.63 -8.47
CA LYS A 459 -16.49 10.38 -9.06
C LYS A 459 -15.09 10.59 -9.64
N ASN A 460 -14.12 9.87 -9.09
CA ASN A 460 -12.75 9.87 -9.58
C ASN A 460 -12.45 8.53 -10.26
N ARG A 461 -12.00 8.57 -11.51
CA ARG A 461 -11.65 7.40 -12.30
C ARG A 461 -10.17 7.48 -12.66
N ARG A 462 -9.39 6.52 -12.17
CA ARG A 462 -7.97 6.39 -12.47
C ARG A 462 -7.75 5.18 -13.34
N ARG A 463 -6.93 5.35 -14.38
CA ARG A 463 -6.57 4.28 -15.32
C ARG A 463 -5.08 4.26 -15.49
N ASN A 464 -4.49 3.10 -15.31
CA ASN A 464 -3.06 2.86 -15.47
C ASN A 464 -2.86 1.73 -16.46
N LEU A 465 -1.93 1.93 -17.36
CA LEU A 465 -1.42 0.89 -18.25
C LEU A 465 0.10 0.90 -18.16
N TYR A 466 0.70 -0.24 -18.04
CA TYR A 466 2.14 -0.39 -18.09
C TYR A 466 2.52 -1.60 -18.95
N SER A 467 3.59 -1.42 -19.72
CA SER A 467 4.10 -2.44 -20.62
C SER A 467 5.61 -2.45 -20.61
N THR A 468 6.21 -3.62 -20.69
CA THR A 468 7.66 -3.78 -20.79
C THR A 468 7.97 -4.92 -21.75
N ILE A 469 8.93 -4.70 -22.61
CA ILE A 469 9.54 -5.72 -23.45
C ILE A 469 11.01 -5.80 -23.08
N ASN A 470 11.46 -7.00 -22.70
CA ASN A 470 12.86 -7.29 -22.42
C ASN A 470 13.37 -8.29 -23.44
N ALA A 471 14.60 -8.12 -23.88
CA ALA A 471 15.30 -9.07 -24.73
C ALA A 471 16.68 -9.36 -24.14
N LYS A 472 17.06 -10.63 -24.08
CA LYS A 472 18.38 -11.09 -23.68
C LYS A 472 18.95 -11.99 -24.78
N TYR A 473 20.15 -11.68 -25.24
CA TYR A 473 20.83 -12.45 -26.28
C TYR A 473 22.15 -13.02 -25.74
N ASP A 474 22.29 -14.34 -25.76
CA ASP A 474 23.48 -15.05 -25.31
C ASP A 474 24.56 -15.06 -26.42
N LEU A 475 25.67 -14.40 -26.18
CA LEU A 475 26.84 -14.34 -27.05
C LEU A 475 27.93 -15.35 -26.63
N SER A 476 27.59 -16.35 -25.81
CA SER A 476 28.54 -17.42 -25.39
C SER A 476 29.24 -18.15 -26.57
N PRO A 477 28.66 -18.27 -27.77
CA PRO A 477 29.40 -18.78 -28.94
C PRO A 477 30.58 -17.93 -29.36
N VAL A 478 30.55 -16.63 -29.06
CA VAL A 478 31.67 -15.68 -29.35
C VAL A 478 32.63 -15.62 -28.18
N LEU A 479 32.09 -15.45 -26.96
CA LEU A 479 32.84 -15.41 -25.71
C LEU A 479 31.98 -15.98 -24.59
N LYS A 480 32.44 -17.07 -23.98
CA LYS A 480 31.70 -17.75 -22.91
C LYS A 480 31.30 -16.77 -21.80
N GLY A 481 30.01 -16.68 -21.52
CA GLY A 481 29.42 -15.81 -20.50
C GLY A 481 29.16 -14.37 -20.95
N LEU A 482 29.43 -14.02 -22.20
CA LEU A 482 29.04 -12.73 -22.77
C LEU A 482 27.57 -12.75 -23.18
N GLY A 483 26.85 -11.66 -22.92
CA GLY A 483 25.46 -11.46 -23.33
C GLY A 483 25.15 -10.01 -23.65
N LEU A 484 24.09 -9.82 -24.42
CA LEU A 484 23.44 -8.52 -24.64
C LEU A 484 22.09 -8.51 -23.93
N PHE A 485 21.67 -7.36 -23.45
CA PHE A 485 20.33 -7.18 -22.94
C PHE A 485 19.77 -5.81 -23.31
N GLY A 486 18.46 -5.74 -23.44
CA GLY A 486 17.78 -4.49 -23.72
C GLY A 486 16.34 -4.54 -23.23
N THR A 487 15.83 -3.39 -22.78
CA THR A 487 14.48 -3.21 -22.25
C THR A 487 13.92 -1.91 -22.80
N ILE A 488 12.65 -1.97 -23.20
CA ILE A 488 11.82 -0.81 -23.45
C ILE A 488 10.54 -0.95 -22.63
N SER A 489 10.16 0.12 -21.95
CA SER A 489 8.91 0.17 -21.17
C SER A 489 8.18 1.47 -21.45
N PHE A 490 6.87 1.34 -21.62
CA PHE A 490 5.95 2.46 -21.76
C PHE A 490 4.82 2.32 -20.75
N ASP A 491 4.64 3.34 -19.92
CA ASP A 491 3.60 3.41 -18.90
C ASP A 491 2.75 4.66 -19.12
N ALA A 492 1.43 4.53 -19.01
CA ALA A 492 0.47 5.63 -19.12
C ALA A 492 -0.46 5.67 -17.93
N TYR A 493 -0.73 6.86 -17.44
CA TYR A 493 -1.64 7.14 -16.34
C TYR A 493 -2.60 8.25 -16.73
N GLU A 494 -3.86 8.10 -16.34
CA GLU A 494 -4.91 9.08 -16.58
C GLU A 494 -5.89 9.13 -15.42
N THR A 495 -6.26 10.34 -15.01
CA THR A 495 -7.29 10.60 -14.00
C THR A 495 -8.39 11.48 -14.57
N PHE A 496 -9.63 11.03 -14.42
CA PHE A 496 -10.84 11.80 -14.68
C PHE A 496 -11.60 12.03 -13.40
N GLU A 497 -12.00 13.25 -13.17
CA GLU A 497 -12.91 13.63 -12.10
C GLU A 497 -14.23 14.14 -12.67
N SER A 498 -15.32 13.73 -12.06
CA SER A 498 -16.67 14.21 -12.37
C SER A 498 -17.35 14.62 -11.08
N THR A 499 -17.62 15.90 -10.95
CA THR A 499 -18.28 16.51 -9.80
C THR A 499 -19.72 16.84 -10.12
N GLN A 500 -20.62 16.48 -9.23
CA GLN A 500 -22.00 16.87 -9.23
C GLN A 500 -22.33 17.47 -7.85
N THR A 501 -22.74 18.69 -7.81
CA THR A 501 -23.11 19.39 -6.57
C THR A 501 -24.61 19.29 -6.31
N ALA A 502 -24.96 19.26 -5.04
CA ALA A 502 -26.35 19.29 -4.58
C ALA A 502 -26.44 20.13 -3.29
N ASN A 503 -27.62 20.36 -2.78
CA ASN A 503 -27.83 20.93 -1.47
C ASN A 503 -29.11 20.38 -0.85
N MET A 504 -29.15 20.34 0.49
CA MET A 504 -30.30 19.95 1.28
C MET A 504 -31.03 21.15 1.85
N ASP A 505 -32.35 21.01 2.03
CA ASP A 505 -33.08 21.88 2.91
C ASP A 505 -32.59 21.73 4.34
N SER A 506 -32.33 22.83 5.00
CA SER A 506 -32.12 22.86 6.45
C SER A 506 -32.77 24.10 7.06
N TRP A 507 -33.07 23.98 8.33
CA TRP A 507 -33.86 24.97 9.02
C TRP A 507 -33.22 25.31 10.34
N ASN A 508 -33.39 26.55 10.78
CA ASN A 508 -32.91 27.05 12.04
C ASN A 508 -34.07 27.37 12.96
N TYR A 509 -33.95 27.06 14.23
CA TYR A 509 -34.74 27.69 15.28
C TYR A 509 -33.78 28.07 16.42
N ASP A 510 -34.14 29.13 17.13
CA ASP A 510 -33.30 29.64 18.23
C ASP A 510 -33.58 28.83 19.50
N TYR A 511 -32.85 27.74 19.66
CA TYR A 511 -32.97 26.83 20.82
C TYR A 511 -32.27 27.40 22.09
N ASP A 512 -31.32 28.33 21.96
CA ASP A 512 -30.64 28.97 23.10
C ASP A 512 -31.52 30.00 23.80
N ASN A 513 -32.43 30.63 23.06
CA ASN A 513 -33.32 31.72 23.53
C ASN A 513 -34.81 31.39 23.35
N LEU A 514 -35.19 30.14 23.63
CA LEU A 514 -36.58 29.74 23.52
C LEU A 514 -37.49 30.59 24.46
N LYS A 515 -38.32 31.41 23.90
CA LYS A 515 -39.33 32.20 24.59
C LYS A 515 -40.68 31.51 24.67
N VAL A 516 -40.83 30.39 23.94
CA VAL A 516 -42.04 29.59 23.87
C VAL A 516 -41.97 28.47 24.89
N THR A 517 -43.10 28.13 25.47
CA THR A 517 -43.23 27.03 26.44
C THR A 517 -43.92 25.80 25.85
N ASP A 518 -44.39 25.90 24.61
CA ASP A 518 -45.08 24.84 23.88
C ASP A 518 -44.37 24.59 22.54
N VAL A 519 -44.02 23.32 22.29
CA VAL A 519 -43.35 22.85 21.08
C VAL A 519 -44.11 23.19 19.79
N SER A 520 -45.44 23.24 19.86
CA SER A 520 -46.29 23.59 18.71
C SER A 520 -46.13 25.03 18.23
N GLN A 521 -45.53 25.89 19.05
CA GLN A 521 -45.31 27.32 18.75
C GLN A 521 -43.91 27.56 18.13
N PHE A 522 -43.12 26.56 17.92
CA PHE A 522 -41.81 26.72 17.29
C PHE A 522 -41.95 27.22 15.86
N THR A 523 -41.16 28.23 15.54
CA THR A 523 -41.03 28.77 14.18
C THR A 523 -39.67 28.43 13.64
N TYR A 524 -39.63 27.95 12.42
CA TYR A 524 -38.40 27.55 11.77
C TYR A 524 -38.07 28.50 10.63
N THR A 525 -36.85 29.00 10.63
CA THR A 525 -36.33 29.81 9.54
C THR A 525 -35.52 28.97 8.60
N LYS A 526 -35.86 29.01 7.33
CA LYS A 526 -35.09 28.24 6.33
C LYS A 526 -33.68 28.79 6.21
N TYR A 527 -32.69 27.93 6.43
CA TYR A 527 -31.28 28.27 6.38
C TYR A 527 -30.65 27.95 5.01
N THR A 528 -30.92 26.74 4.49
CA THR A 528 -30.50 26.35 3.13
C THR A 528 -31.68 25.84 2.33
N THR A 529 -31.59 25.95 1.01
CA THR A 529 -32.61 25.48 0.08
C THR A 529 -32.09 24.28 -0.69
N LYS A 530 -32.93 23.25 -0.79
CA LYS A 530 -32.65 22.06 -1.59
C LYS A 530 -32.32 22.47 -3.02
N ALA A 531 -31.22 21.93 -3.52
CA ALA A 531 -30.85 21.92 -4.93
C ALA A 531 -30.66 20.47 -5.37
N ALA A 532 -31.34 20.09 -6.44
CA ALA A 532 -31.16 18.78 -7.06
C ALA A 532 -29.72 18.57 -7.54
N LEU A 533 -29.34 17.34 -7.70
CA LEU A 533 -28.01 17.00 -8.20
C LEU A 533 -27.75 17.65 -9.56
N SER A 534 -26.69 18.44 -9.65
CA SER A 534 -26.32 19.16 -10.87
C SER A 534 -25.91 18.20 -12.00
N ASN A 535 -25.90 18.71 -13.23
CA ASN A 535 -25.27 17.97 -14.31
C ASN A 535 -23.80 17.69 -14.00
N PRO A 536 -23.26 16.52 -14.40
CA PRO A 536 -21.86 16.20 -14.17
C PRO A 536 -20.93 17.22 -14.84
N SER A 537 -20.02 17.77 -14.09
CA SER A 537 -18.88 18.52 -14.60
C SER A 537 -17.69 17.57 -14.72
N ALA A 538 -17.41 17.07 -15.90
CA ALA A 538 -16.29 16.18 -16.14
C ALA A 538 -15.03 16.95 -16.50
N LYS A 539 -13.92 16.61 -15.87
CA LYS A 539 -12.62 17.23 -16.11
C LYS A 539 -11.52 16.17 -16.09
N GLN A 540 -10.74 16.12 -17.15
CA GLN A 540 -9.47 15.41 -17.11
C GLN A 540 -8.53 16.21 -16.18
N ARG A 541 -8.12 15.58 -15.07
CA ARG A 541 -7.27 16.22 -14.06
C ARG A 541 -5.81 16.10 -14.38
N GLU A 542 -5.38 14.87 -14.68
CA GLU A 542 -3.99 14.54 -14.86
C GLU A 542 -3.84 13.39 -15.86
N TYR A 543 -2.83 13.49 -16.70
CA TYR A 543 -2.28 12.35 -17.40
C TYR A 543 -0.76 12.47 -17.42
N TYR A 544 -0.07 11.37 -17.38
CA TYR A 544 1.35 11.31 -17.66
C TYR A 544 1.70 10.01 -18.36
N TYR A 545 2.80 10.02 -19.06
CA TYR A 545 3.40 8.81 -19.59
C TYR A 545 4.91 8.78 -19.33
N ASN A 546 5.41 7.57 -19.09
CA ASN A 546 6.81 7.30 -18.87
C ASN A 546 7.35 6.41 -19.95
N LEU A 547 8.47 6.79 -20.54
CA LEU A 547 9.26 5.94 -21.42
C LEU A 547 10.58 5.63 -20.72
N ASN A 548 10.83 4.34 -20.47
CA ASN A 548 12.09 3.84 -19.95
C ASN A 548 12.75 2.96 -21.01
N MET A 549 14.02 3.20 -21.30
CA MET A 549 14.82 2.35 -22.16
C MET A 549 16.17 2.12 -21.52
N TYR A 550 16.65 0.90 -21.52
CA TYR A 550 18.04 0.62 -21.18
C TYR A 550 18.53 -0.59 -21.96
N GLY A 551 19.84 -0.63 -22.19
CA GLY A 551 20.46 -1.75 -22.89
C GLY A 551 21.96 -1.69 -22.82
N GLY A 552 22.59 -2.86 -22.94
CA GLY A 552 24.01 -2.97 -22.82
C GLY A 552 24.54 -4.39 -22.91
N VAL A 553 25.72 -4.58 -22.36
CA VAL A 553 26.45 -5.84 -22.36
C VAL A 553 26.56 -6.38 -20.93
N SER A 554 26.52 -7.70 -20.80
CA SER A 554 26.78 -8.42 -19.55
C SER A 554 27.82 -9.48 -19.78
N TYR A 555 28.65 -9.70 -18.77
CA TYR A 555 29.66 -10.75 -18.76
C TYR A 555 29.58 -11.50 -17.43
N LYS A 556 29.29 -12.80 -17.46
CA LYS A 556 29.23 -13.64 -16.27
C LYS A 556 29.96 -14.94 -16.54
N ASN A 557 31.08 -15.17 -15.84
CA ASN A 557 31.90 -16.37 -16.04
C ASN A 557 32.64 -16.76 -14.75
N SER A 558 33.01 -18.02 -14.68
CA SER A 558 33.79 -18.61 -13.60
C SER A 558 35.07 -19.23 -14.15
N PHE A 559 36.21 -18.87 -13.58
CA PHE A 559 37.56 -19.37 -13.92
C PHE A 559 38.14 -20.09 -12.70
N GLY A 560 37.82 -21.37 -12.55
CA GLY A 560 38.16 -22.13 -11.36
C GLY A 560 37.44 -21.58 -10.12
N LYS A 561 38.19 -20.97 -9.19
CA LYS A 561 37.62 -20.33 -7.98
C LYS A 561 37.30 -18.85 -8.15
N HIS A 562 37.59 -18.27 -9.30
CA HIS A 562 37.34 -16.85 -9.60
C HIS A 562 36.02 -16.70 -10.32
N ASN A 563 35.11 -15.93 -9.78
CA ASN A 563 33.82 -15.61 -10.39
C ASN A 563 33.74 -14.12 -10.69
N VAL A 564 33.28 -13.78 -11.88
CA VAL A 564 33.10 -12.41 -12.36
C VAL A 564 31.68 -12.26 -12.87
N ASP A 565 30.98 -11.21 -12.44
CA ASP A 565 29.70 -10.76 -12.97
C ASP A 565 29.77 -9.25 -13.19
N ALA A 566 29.76 -8.82 -14.44
CA ALA A 566 29.91 -7.40 -14.80
C ALA A 566 28.89 -7.00 -15.86
N ARG A 567 28.42 -5.76 -15.80
CA ARG A 567 27.45 -5.16 -16.74
C ARG A 567 27.84 -3.71 -17.03
N ALA A 568 27.73 -3.34 -18.29
CA ALA A 568 27.84 -1.95 -18.75
C ALA A 568 26.67 -1.63 -19.67
N PHE A 569 25.93 -0.56 -19.36
CA PHE A 569 24.71 -0.22 -20.08
C PHE A 569 24.40 1.27 -20.02
N ALA A 570 23.65 1.73 -21.03
CA ALA A 570 23.02 3.05 -21.03
C ALA A 570 21.54 2.93 -20.63
N ARG A 571 21.05 3.95 -19.93
CA ARG A 571 19.66 4.08 -19.50
C ARG A 571 19.12 5.45 -19.87
N TYR A 572 17.94 5.48 -20.50
CA TYR A 572 17.20 6.69 -20.84
C TYR A 572 15.82 6.67 -20.21
N TYR A 573 15.41 7.80 -19.67
CA TYR A 573 14.09 8.01 -19.08
C TYR A 573 13.47 9.30 -19.60
N ARG A 574 12.18 9.26 -19.89
CA ARG A 574 11.39 10.43 -20.26
C ARG A 574 10.03 10.32 -19.57
N ASN A 575 9.65 11.38 -18.85
CA ASN A 575 8.35 11.52 -18.22
C ASN A 575 7.69 12.80 -18.72
N GLU A 576 6.47 12.70 -19.22
CA GLU A 576 5.63 13.84 -19.61
C GLU A 576 4.39 13.89 -18.73
N ILE A 577 4.07 15.10 -18.25
CA ILE A 577 2.96 15.35 -17.32
C ILE A 577 2.06 16.43 -17.94
N THR A 578 0.75 16.32 -17.71
CA THR A 578 -0.27 17.30 -18.13
C THR A 578 0.15 18.72 -17.78
N GLY A 579 -0.01 19.63 -18.72
CA GLY A 579 0.29 21.07 -18.52
C GLY A 579 1.78 21.40 -18.52
N SER A 580 2.67 20.42 -18.74
CA SER A 580 4.08 20.66 -18.94
C SER A 580 4.44 20.50 -20.42
N GLU A 581 4.89 21.58 -21.06
CA GLU A 581 5.39 21.52 -22.45
C GLU A 581 6.74 20.78 -22.56
N SER A 582 7.36 20.48 -21.43
CA SER A 582 8.72 19.98 -21.35
C SER A 582 8.80 18.70 -20.49
N ALA A 583 9.15 17.59 -21.13
CA ALA A 583 9.34 16.31 -20.44
C ALA A 583 10.54 16.34 -19.48
N ASN A 584 10.42 15.64 -18.33
CA ASN A 584 11.59 15.32 -17.49
C ASN A 584 12.40 14.22 -18.14
N ARG A 585 13.70 14.44 -18.34
CA ARG A 585 14.58 13.50 -19.04
C ARG A 585 15.88 13.30 -18.27
N TYR A 586 16.36 12.06 -18.30
CA TYR A 586 17.71 11.75 -17.91
C TYR A 586 18.31 10.65 -18.76
N LEU A 587 19.63 10.73 -18.91
CA LEU A 587 20.46 9.74 -19.56
C LEU A 587 21.57 9.35 -18.60
N ALA A 588 21.79 8.05 -18.43
CA ALA A 588 22.82 7.52 -17.56
C ALA A 588 23.65 6.46 -18.26
N TYR A 589 24.96 6.47 -18.04
CA TYR A 589 25.88 5.40 -18.38
C TYR A 589 26.28 4.71 -17.10
N ASN A 590 26.04 3.41 -17.01
CA ASN A 590 26.16 2.62 -15.81
C ASN A 590 27.14 1.48 -15.98
N PHE A 591 27.83 1.15 -14.89
CA PHE A 591 28.62 -0.05 -14.76
C PHE A 591 28.35 -0.69 -13.40
N ALA A 592 28.18 -1.99 -13.37
CA ALA A 592 28.10 -2.79 -12.16
C ALA A 592 29.01 -4.01 -12.31
N GLY A 593 29.90 -4.24 -11.34
CA GLY A 593 30.81 -5.36 -11.35
C GLY A 593 30.92 -6.02 -9.98
N THR A 594 30.89 -7.34 -9.94
CA THR A 594 31.14 -8.14 -8.75
C THR A 594 32.18 -9.20 -9.10
N TYR A 595 33.20 -9.29 -8.28
CA TYR A 595 34.21 -10.32 -8.30
C TYR A 595 34.20 -11.06 -6.99
N ASP A 596 34.22 -12.37 -7.02
CA ASP A 596 34.47 -13.17 -5.84
C ASP A 596 35.50 -14.29 -6.10
N TYR A 597 36.23 -14.61 -5.06
CA TYR A 597 37.14 -15.75 -5.02
C TYR A 597 36.57 -16.84 -4.10
N ALA A 598 36.19 -17.96 -4.68
CA ALA A 598 35.67 -19.14 -3.99
C ALA A 598 34.45 -18.83 -3.08
N ASN A 599 33.63 -17.83 -3.40
CA ASN A 599 32.55 -17.29 -2.57
C ASN A 599 33.02 -16.80 -1.17
N LYS A 600 34.32 -16.59 -0.96
CA LYS A 600 34.91 -16.16 0.33
C LYS A 600 35.25 -14.69 0.38
N TYR A 601 36.02 -14.21 -0.60
CA TYR A 601 36.46 -12.82 -0.70
C TYR A 601 35.71 -12.17 -1.83
N ILE A 602 35.00 -11.13 -1.54
CA ILE A 602 34.04 -10.51 -2.46
C ILE A 602 34.38 -9.02 -2.59
N ALA A 603 34.35 -8.52 -3.80
CA ALA A 603 34.45 -7.09 -4.11
C ALA A 603 33.37 -6.70 -5.13
N SER A 604 32.64 -5.64 -4.89
CA SER A 604 31.62 -5.12 -5.81
C SER A 604 31.78 -3.62 -6.02
N VAL A 605 31.54 -3.16 -7.25
CA VAL A 605 31.60 -1.76 -7.66
C VAL A 605 30.35 -1.44 -8.48
N ASN A 606 29.71 -0.31 -8.14
CA ASN A 606 28.64 0.31 -8.92
C ASN A 606 29.08 1.71 -9.34
N PHE A 607 28.82 2.08 -10.58
CA PHE A 607 29.16 3.37 -11.15
C PHE A 607 28.03 3.89 -12.02
N SER A 608 27.74 5.18 -11.93
CA SER A 608 26.77 5.87 -12.77
C SER A 608 27.25 7.27 -13.14
N ARG A 609 27.32 7.57 -14.42
CA ARG A 609 27.47 8.93 -14.94
C ARG A 609 26.12 9.35 -15.50
N MET A 610 25.42 10.25 -14.82
CA MET A 610 24.02 10.59 -15.12
C MET A 610 23.88 12.08 -15.41
N GLY A 611 23.17 12.40 -16.49
CA GLY A 611 22.78 13.75 -16.86
C GLY A 611 21.27 13.95 -16.74
N CYS A 612 20.86 15.09 -16.21
CA CYS A 612 19.45 15.47 -16.05
C CYS A 612 19.21 16.88 -16.60
N ASP A 613 18.10 17.09 -17.27
CA ASP A 613 17.74 18.39 -17.86
C ASP A 613 17.26 19.45 -16.84
N ASN A 614 17.13 19.08 -15.57
CA ASN A 614 16.87 20.04 -14.49
C ASN A 614 18.07 20.95 -14.17
N PHE A 615 19.26 20.58 -14.60
CA PHE A 615 20.49 21.34 -14.39
C PHE A 615 20.95 22.06 -15.67
N SER A 616 21.73 23.11 -15.52
CA SER A 616 22.31 23.87 -16.65
C SER A 616 23.09 22.95 -17.59
N PRO A 617 23.23 23.29 -18.88
CA PRO A 617 24.01 22.49 -19.82
C PRO A 617 25.43 22.14 -19.33
N ASP A 618 26.07 23.05 -18.62
CA ASP A 618 27.45 22.90 -18.15
C ASP A 618 27.56 21.99 -16.93
N ASP A 619 26.51 21.94 -16.09
CA ASP A 619 26.47 21.23 -14.82
C ASP A 619 25.52 20.02 -14.76
N ARG A 620 24.90 19.62 -15.88
CA ARG A 620 23.87 18.57 -15.91
C ARG A 620 24.36 17.15 -15.62
N TRP A 621 25.70 16.91 -15.71
CA TRP A 621 26.27 15.59 -15.53
C TRP A 621 26.88 15.40 -14.15
N GLY A 622 26.35 14.45 -13.37
CA GLY A 622 26.92 14.00 -12.11
C GLY A 622 27.57 12.62 -12.25
N THR A 623 28.60 12.36 -11.45
CA THR A 623 29.23 11.04 -11.34
C THR A 623 28.97 10.48 -9.95
N PHE A 624 28.51 9.26 -9.89
CA PHE A 624 28.13 8.55 -8.66
C PHE A 624 28.81 7.19 -8.68
N TRP A 625 29.31 6.75 -7.55
CA TRP A 625 29.95 5.46 -7.45
C TRP A 625 29.77 4.84 -6.06
N GLY A 626 29.86 3.53 -6.01
CA GLY A 626 29.82 2.78 -4.78
C GLY A 626 30.72 1.57 -4.87
N ALA A 627 31.42 1.27 -3.81
CA ALA A 627 32.24 0.10 -3.69
C ALA A 627 31.92 -0.64 -2.39
N SER A 628 31.99 -1.96 -2.41
CA SER A 628 31.81 -2.78 -1.23
C SER A 628 32.70 -4.01 -1.26
N ALA A 629 33.08 -4.48 -0.08
CA ALA A 629 33.89 -5.68 0.09
C ALA A 629 33.27 -6.59 1.14
N GLY A 630 33.45 -7.89 0.99
CA GLY A 630 32.96 -8.89 1.89
C GLY A 630 33.96 -10.03 2.11
N TRP A 631 33.97 -10.54 3.33
CA TRP A 631 34.71 -11.74 3.70
C TRP A 631 33.80 -12.73 4.42
N VAL A 632 33.55 -13.88 3.78
CA VAL A 632 32.74 -14.96 4.35
C VAL A 632 33.66 -15.82 5.23
N LEU A 633 33.74 -15.47 6.51
CA LEU A 633 34.59 -16.12 7.50
C LEU A 633 34.21 -17.57 7.71
N SER A 634 32.91 -17.91 7.68
CA SER A 634 32.43 -19.28 7.83
C SER A 634 32.96 -20.25 6.76
N GLU A 635 33.40 -19.74 5.60
CA GLU A 635 34.02 -20.56 4.55
C GLU A 635 35.51 -20.85 4.80
N GLU A 636 36.13 -20.25 5.80
CA GLU A 636 37.50 -20.53 6.14
C GLU A 636 37.66 -21.90 6.79
N SER A 637 38.74 -22.63 6.45
CA SER A 637 38.97 -23.98 6.92
C SER A 637 39.10 -24.12 8.45
N TRP A 638 39.57 -23.03 9.09
CA TRP A 638 39.67 -22.98 10.56
C TRP A 638 38.30 -22.67 11.21
N MET A 639 37.42 -21.90 10.57
CA MET A 639 36.08 -21.58 11.06
C MET A 639 35.14 -22.78 10.92
N LYS A 640 35.22 -23.51 9.81
CA LYS A 640 34.42 -24.74 9.59
C LYS A 640 34.61 -25.81 10.68
N LYS A 641 35.70 -25.75 11.46
CA LYS A 641 35.94 -26.63 12.60
C LYS A 641 35.12 -26.26 13.84
N LEU A 642 34.54 -25.07 13.88
CA LEU A 642 33.78 -24.54 15.03
C LEU A 642 32.32 -24.97 15.02
N GLY A 643 31.86 -25.94 14.39
CA GLY A 643 30.55 -26.60 14.37
C GLY A 643 29.29 -25.89 14.83
N PHE A 644 29.38 -24.70 15.45
CA PHE A 644 28.28 -23.89 15.96
C PHE A 644 28.05 -22.60 15.15
N VAL A 645 28.88 -22.36 14.11
CA VAL A 645 28.76 -21.16 13.24
C VAL A 645 28.38 -21.61 11.84
N ASP A 646 27.12 -21.45 11.47
CA ASP A 646 26.61 -21.79 10.15
C ASP A 646 27.04 -20.78 9.10
N PHE A 647 26.86 -19.49 9.38
CA PHE A 647 27.23 -18.42 8.48
C PHE A 647 27.72 -17.19 9.20
N LEU A 648 28.93 -16.73 8.86
CA LEU A 648 29.52 -15.49 9.35
C LEU A 648 30.20 -14.75 8.20
N LYS A 649 29.77 -13.51 7.95
CA LYS A 649 30.33 -12.63 6.93
C LYS A 649 30.58 -11.23 7.48
N LEU A 650 31.80 -10.75 7.29
CA LEU A 650 32.14 -9.32 7.46
C LEU A 650 31.97 -8.62 6.13
N ARG A 651 31.43 -7.41 6.16
CA ARG A 651 31.26 -6.57 4.98
C ARG A 651 31.46 -5.10 5.30
N ALA A 652 31.96 -4.35 4.32
CA ALA A 652 32.12 -2.90 4.36
C ALA A 652 31.67 -2.32 3.03
N SER A 653 31.01 -1.17 3.06
CA SER A 653 30.54 -0.47 1.87
C SER A 653 30.73 1.04 2.01
N TYR A 654 31.06 1.69 0.91
CA TYR A 654 31.10 3.14 0.79
C TYR A 654 30.55 3.55 -0.57
N GLY A 655 29.89 4.70 -0.67
CA GLY A 655 29.38 5.19 -1.95
C GLY A 655 28.75 6.56 -1.87
N GLU A 656 28.51 7.11 -3.04
CA GLU A 656 27.89 8.41 -3.26
C GLU A 656 26.69 8.26 -4.18
N ALA A 657 25.57 8.81 -3.80
CA ALA A 657 24.32 8.86 -4.59
C ALA A 657 23.78 10.28 -4.56
N GLY A 658 23.03 10.66 -5.59
CA GLY A 658 22.54 12.03 -5.77
C GLY A 658 21.03 12.16 -5.79
N GLN A 659 20.55 13.41 -5.78
CA GLN A 659 19.16 13.80 -5.93
C GLN A 659 19.01 14.85 -7.02
N SER A 660 18.11 14.62 -8.00
CA SER A 660 17.84 15.55 -9.09
C SER A 660 16.65 16.50 -8.83
N SER A 661 15.86 16.25 -7.78
CA SER A 661 14.75 17.12 -7.40
C SER A 661 15.28 18.28 -6.57
N THR A 662 15.08 19.51 -7.07
CA THR A 662 15.57 20.74 -6.44
C THR A 662 14.52 21.41 -5.54
N GLY A 663 13.25 20.98 -5.60
CA GLY A 663 12.12 21.57 -4.86
C GLY A 663 11.62 22.90 -5.38
N SER A 664 12.30 23.49 -6.35
CA SER A 664 11.97 24.80 -6.93
C SER A 664 11.37 24.72 -8.34
N GLY A 665 10.77 23.57 -8.68
CA GLY A 665 10.24 23.35 -10.02
C GLY A 665 11.31 22.93 -11.04
N ARG A 666 10.97 23.02 -12.32
CA ARG A 666 11.88 22.67 -13.42
C ARG A 666 12.77 23.85 -13.78
N TYR A 667 13.99 23.56 -14.22
CA TYR A 667 14.97 24.54 -14.67
C TYR A 667 15.29 25.64 -13.64
N PRO A 668 15.64 25.26 -12.38
CA PRO A 668 15.86 26.24 -11.31
C PRO A 668 17.03 27.18 -11.59
N TYR A 669 17.85 26.90 -12.60
CA TYR A 669 18.93 27.75 -13.08
C TYR A 669 18.46 28.90 -13.98
N GLN A 670 17.18 28.90 -14.40
CA GLN A 670 16.61 29.97 -15.22
C GLN A 670 15.88 30.98 -14.32
N SER A 671 16.07 32.26 -14.60
CA SER A 671 15.27 33.31 -13.99
C SER A 671 13.86 33.32 -14.55
N ILE A 672 12.86 33.21 -13.69
CA ILE A 672 11.46 33.27 -14.06
C ILE A 672 10.86 34.57 -13.55
N TYR A 673 10.23 35.31 -14.44
CA TYR A 673 9.51 36.53 -14.10
C TYR A 673 8.01 36.24 -14.01
N GLY A 674 7.43 36.43 -12.83
CA GLY A 674 6.00 36.24 -12.57
C GLY A 674 5.31 37.51 -12.14
N LYS A 675 3.98 37.57 -12.28
CA LYS A 675 3.19 38.68 -11.69
C LYS A 675 3.38 38.66 -10.18
N ALA A 676 3.87 39.75 -9.61
CA ALA A 676 3.92 39.96 -8.17
C ALA A 676 2.63 40.59 -7.68
N THR A 677 2.31 40.40 -6.40
CA THR A 677 1.32 41.21 -5.69
C THR A 677 1.75 42.68 -5.81
N GLY A 678 0.96 43.46 -6.56
CA GLY A 678 1.30 44.86 -6.82
C GLY A 678 1.25 45.73 -5.56
N TYR A 679 1.80 46.92 -5.66
CA TYR A 679 1.65 47.95 -4.64
C TYR A 679 0.25 48.62 -4.76
N GLY A 680 -0.45 48.71 -3.63
CA GLY A 680 -1.66 49.48 -3.52
C GLY A 680 -1.35 50.97 -3.27
N PHE A 681 -1.85 51.86 -4.10
CA PHE A 681 -1.78 53.33 -3.90
C PHE A 681 -3.14 53.87 -3.53
N GLY A 682 -3.21 54.64 -2.42
CA GLY A 682 -4.40 55.34 -1.99
C GLY A 682 -5.33 54.58 -1.04
N TYR A 683 -6.36 55.29 -0.53
CA TYR A 683 -7.29 54.78 0.49
C TYR A 683 -8.16 53.58 0.01
N ASN A 684 -8.40 53.47 -1.29
CA ASN A 684 -9.03 52.33 -1.96
C ASN A 684 -8.01 51.70 -2.92
N ALA A 685 -6.94 51.13 -2.39
CA ALA A 685 -5.79 50.68 -3.13
C ALA A 685 -6.12 49.86 -4.39
N THR A 686 -6.00 50.49 -5.54
CA THR A 686 -5.90 49.73 -6.80
C THR A 686 -4.53 49.09 -6.87
N ASN A 687 -4.48 47.77 -6.82
CA ASN A 687 -3.23 47.04 -6.97
C ASN A 687 -2.68 47.20 -8.39
N ILE A 688 -1.55 47.87 -8.52
CA ILE A 688 -0.82 47.93 -9.78
C ILE A 688 0.07 46.69 -9.84
N PRO A 689 -0.20 45.73 -10.74
CA PRO A 689 0.58 44.52 -10.82
C PRO A 689 2.03 44.81 -11.25
N GLY A 690 2.99 44.34 -10.48
CA GLY A 690 4.39 44.34 -10.81
C GLY A 690 4.85 42.95 -11.32
N TYR A 691 6.09 42.89 -11.77
CA TYR A 691 6.75 41.62 -12.04
C TYR A 691 7.83 41.41 -10.97
N ALA A 692 7.87 40.19 -10.42
CA ALA A 692 8.95 39.76 -9.54
C ALA A 692 9.80 38.71 -10.25
N GLU A 693 11.10 38.88 -10.14
CA GLU A 693 12.06 37.85 -10.57
C GLU A 693 12.21 36.80 -9.47
N SER A 694 11.96 35.54 -9.79
CA SER A 694 12.43 34.46 -8.96
C SER A 694 13.91 34.22 -9.30
N LYS A 695 14.79 34.43 -8.32
CA LYS A 695 16.22 34.27 -8.52
C LYS A 695 16.56 32.86 -8.98
N ALA A 696 17.37 32.77 -10.03
CA ALA A 696 17.96 31.52 -10.48
C ALA A 696 18.72 30.84 -9.32
N GLY A 697 18.37 29.62 -9.02
CA GLY A 697 19.07 28.81 -8.02
C GLY A 697 20.10 27.91 -8.70
N ASP A 698 21.35 28.32 -8.74
CA ASP A 698 22.44 27.43 -9.14
C ASP A 698 22.85 26.60 -7.89
N ARG A 699 22.35 25.40 -7.77
CA ARG A 699 22.74 24.51 -6.66
C ARG A 699 22.91 23.09 -7.16
N LYS A 700 24.16 22.70 -7.36
CA LYS A 700 24.58 21.32 -7.22
C LYS A 700 24.57 20.98 -5.73
N SER A 701 23.55 20.31 -5.22
CA SER A 701 23.65 19.66 -3.92
C SER A 701 24.02 18.20 -4.14
N VAL A 702 25.25 17.86 -3.83
CA VAL A 702 25.69 16.47 -3.65
C VAL A 702 25.45 16.16 -2.18
N VAL A 703 24.58 15.20 -1.89
CA VAL A 703 24.37 14.65 -0.54
C VAL A 703 25.02 13.28 -0.47
#